data_fcf09004ef5bc8e210a706be870a8e06
#
_entry.id   fcf09004ef5bc8e210a706be870a8e06
#
_cell.length_a   1.000
_cell.length_b   1.000
_cell.length_c   1.000
_cell.angle_alpha   90.00
_cell.angle_beta   90.00
_cell.angle_gamma   90.00
#
_symmetry.space_group_name_H-M   'P 1'
#
loop_
_entity.id
_entity.type
_entity.pdbx_description
1 polymer ?
#
loop_
_entity_poly.entity_id
_entity_poly.type
_entity_poly.pdbx_seq_one_letter_code
_entity_poly.pdbx_strand_id
1 'polypeptide(L)'
;MSASELIPIDQILPGKLPIITLIGKPIFPGIFTPIMVGKEPDIQIVEQAISADGMIGLVLQKDDSDEPSSNNLFHVGTAAKIIKKINLPDGGINIFISTFKRFKIKKFISKEPPIITAVSYLDDENYDNDEVKALTRALISEMKQLSENNPLFSEEMRLNMINIDNPGKIADFITSILNIEKKDQQDILETLDVRERMEKVLIHINREKELFRIQKKVQAEINEKIEKSQREYFLREELKAIKQELGMAPDARSSDYQRFRDKIDSFQFEGEIKEIVEQELEKFNLMEPSSSEYMVTRNWLDLVCSLPWNTSITADFDIKHAKKVLEEDHYGLQDVKDRIIEYLAVRKLKKDTRGTILCLVGPPGVGKTSIGRSVARALGKQFFRFSVGGMRDEAEIKGHRRTYVGALPGKIIQGLKIAKSRDPVFMIDEIDKMGISYQGDPSSALLEVLDPEQNFSFRDHYLDLPFDISNIFFIVTANTLDTIPRPLLDRMEVIQLPGYVDVEKIEIARHFLIPRSLERNGLAKNQVKYTRDALLVIIDGYAREAGVRNLEKSLDKIHRKIAKSIVIENRQEEKFKIDKHAVEKYLGKPIFRDEELKRASRPGMAIGLAWTSLGGDTLLIEAVANPGKEGFKLTGQMGPVMQESAGIAYTYVRNIVAQKYGIQAEFFESRQIHLHIPEGATPKDGPSAGITMATALLSLVLNKRIRDRLAMTGELSLTGQVLPIGGLREKTVAAKRNKIKEIIIPAANEKDLDEIPEHVKKGLVFHSVSRMEEVIEIVFGS
;
A
#
# COMPACT_ATOMS: atom_id res chain seq x y z
N MET A 1 45.57 -8.27 -67.12
CA MET A 1 45.35 -8.22 -65.69
C MET A 1 44.01 -8.82 -65.46
N SER A 2 43.97 -9.98 -64.83
CA SER A 2 42.79 -10.84 -64.60
C SER A 2 41.72 -10.18 -63.80
N ALA A 3 40.48 -10.25 -64.30
CA ALA A 3 39.30 -9.96 -63.53
C ALA A 3 39.25 -10.95 -62.39
N SER A 4 39.36 -10.46 -61.12
CA SER A 4 39.06 -11.24 -59.93
C SER A 4 37.56 -11.47 -59.90
N GLU A 5 37.13 -12.71 -60.08
CA GLU A 5 35.77 -13.16 -59.84
C GLU A 5 35.35 -12.75 -58.39
N LEU A 6 34.40 -11.86 -58.28
CA LEU A 6 33.71 -11.54 -57.01
C LEU A 6 32.93 -12.79 -56.63
N ILE A 7 33.49 -13.60 -55.72
CA ILE A 7 32.77 -14.71 -55.09
C ILE A 7 31.54 -14.10 -54.36
N PRO A 8 30.31 -14.55 -54.63
CA PRO A 8 29.13 -14.08 -53.92
C PRO A 8 29.29 -14.28 -52.41
N ILE A 9 28.97 -13.27 -51.61
CA ILE A 9 29.11 -13.26 -50.16
C ILE A 9 28.41 -14.47 -49.51
N ASP A 10 27.39 -15.04 -50.13
CA ASP A 10 26.64 -16.20 -49.67
C ASP A 10 27.44 -17.52 -49.61
N GLN A 11 28.61 -17.63 -50.25
CA GLN A 11 29.45 -18.85 -50.22
C GLN A 11 30.48 -18.86 -49.09
N ILE A 12 30.59 -17.79 -48.29
CA ILE A 12 31.66 -17.63 -47.27
C ILE A 12 31.06 -17.42 -45.84
N LEU A 13 29.76 -17.60 -45.67
CA LEU A 13 29.12 -17.31 -44.35
C LEU A 13 29.44 -18.44 -43.34
N PRO A 14 29.98 -18.09 -42.14
CA PRO A 14 30.35 -19.08 -41.15
C PRO A 14 29.11 -19.75 -40.54
N GLY A 15 29.10 -21.07 -40.42
CA GLY A 15 28.02 -21.84 -39.77
C GLY A 15 27.95 -21.66 -38.27
N LYS A 16 28.89 -20.92 -37.66
CA LYS A 16 28.92 -20.59 -36.22
C LYS A 16 29.19 -19.10 -36.07
N LEU A 17 28.41 -18.44 -35.19
CA LEU A 17 28.58 -17.03 -34.88
C LEU A 17 28.73 -16.81 -33.38
N PRO A 18 29.67 -15.98 -32.94
CA PRO A 18 29.67 -15.41 -31.63
C PRO A 18 28.55 -14.33 -31.52
N ILE A 19 27.82 -14.32 -30.43
CA ILE A 19 26.62 -13.52 -30.28
C ILE A 19 26.88 -12.34 -29.35
N ILE A 20 26.60 -11.13 -29.84
CA ILE A 20 26.45 -9.92 -29.01
C ILE A 20 24.97 -9.71 -28.72
N THR A 21 24.64 -9.57 -27.47
CA THR A 21 23.26 -9.42 -27.02
C THR A 21 22.82 -7.96 -26.99
N LEU A 22 21.62 -7.68 -27.51
CA LEU A 22 21.02 -6.36 -27.58
C LEU A 22 19.91 -6.24 -26.55
N ILE A 23 19.87 -5.13 -25.81
CA ILE A 23 18.84 -4.89 -24.76
C ILE A 23 17.68 -4.01 -25.31
N GLY A 24 17.99 -2.96 -26.07
CA GLY A 24 17.01 -1.95 -26.48
C GLY A 24 16.12 -2.37 -27.63
N LYS A 25 16.71 -2.53 -28.82
CA LYS A 25 15.97 -2.86 -30.06
C LYS A 25 16.82 -3.79 -30.98
N PRO A 26 16.16 -4.60 -31.82
CA PRO A 26 16.86 -5.41 -32.79
C PRO A 26 17.49 -4.53 -33.87
N ILE A 27 18.56 -5.02 -34.49
CA ILE A 27 19.20 -4.36 -35.65
C ILE A 27 18.89 -5.17 -36.90
N PHE A 28 18.34 -4.50 -37.90
CA PHE A 28 17.89 -5.11 -39.15
C PHE A 28 19.00 -5.29 -40.13
N PRO A 29 18.85 -6.20 -41.13
CA PRO A 29 19.81 -6.35 -42.24
C PRO A 29 19.94 -5.07 -43.09
N GLY A 30 21.17 -4.80 -43.59
CA GLY A 30 21.44 -3.66 -44.45
C GLY A 30 21.69 -2.35 -43.72
N ILE A 31 21.82 -2.36 -42.39
CA ILE A 31 22.08 -1.17 -41.56
C ILE A 31 23.58 -1.08 -41.24
N PHE A 32 24.12 0.12 -41.37
CA PHE A 32 25.42 0.49 -40.85
C PHE A 32 25.22 1.35 -39.58
N THR A 33 25.77 0.88 -38.45
CA THR A 33 25.56 1.55 -37.18
C THR A 33 26.71 1.31 -36.21
N PRO A 34 27.02 2.28 -35.32
CA PRO A 34 27.91 2.03 -34.20
C PRO A 34 27.18 1.27 -33.08
N ILE A 35 27.89 0.38 -32.40
CA ILE A 35 27.48 -0.29 -31.18
C ILE A 35 28.53 -0.08 -30.12
N MET A 36 28.09 0.41 -28.94
CA MET A 36 28.96 0.51 -27.77
C MET A 36 28.94 -0.81 -27.01
N VAL A 37 30.13 -1.38 -26.76
CA VAL A 37 30.34 -2.63 -26.06
C VAL A 37 31.13 -2.32 -24.79
N GLY A 38 30.50 -2.52 -23.64
CA GLY A 38 31.10 -2.19 -22.34
C GLY A 38 31.34 -3.38 -21.41
N LYS A 39 30.73 -4.55 -21.73
CA LYS A 39 30.86 -5.75 -20.90
C LYS A 39 32.09 -6.56 -21.32
N GLU A 40 32.91 -6.99 -20.36
CA GLU A 40 34.14 -7.77 -20.63
C GLU A 40 33.94 -9.00 -21.52
N PRO A 41 32.90 -9.85 -21.35
CA PRO A 41 32.65 -10.99 -22.25
C PRO A 41 32.36 -10.59 -23.69
N ASP A 42 31.65 -9.47 -23.90
CA ASP A 42 31.33 -8.98 -25.25
C ASP A 42 32.54 -8.34 -25.91
N ILE A 43 33.43 -7.71 -25.12
CA ILE A 43 34.74 -7.21 -25.60
C ILE A 43 35.59 -8.36 -26.12
N GLN A 44 35.66 -9.48 -25.42
CA GLN A 44 36.36 -10.68 -25.82
C GLN A 44 35.78 -11.26 -27.14
N ILE A 45 34.45 -11.25 -27.27
CA ILE A 45 33.79 -11.65 -28.54
C ILE A 45 34.25 -10.79 -29.71
N VAL A 46 34.28 -9.47 -29.51
CA VAL A 46 34.73 -8.53 -30.56
C VAL A 46 36.19 -8.77 -30.94
N GLU A 47 37.06 -9.01 -29.98
CA GLU A 47 38.49 -9.27 -30.24
C GLU A 47 38.72 -10.59 -30.96
N GLN A 48 38.03 -11.64 -30.54
CA GLN A 48 38.08 -12.94 -31.24
C GLN A 48 37.51 -12.84 -32.66
N ALA A 49 36.38 -12.14 -32.84
CA ALA A 49 35.79 -11.95 -34.15
C ALA A 49 36.74 -11.18 -35.10
N ILE A 50 37.35 -10.08 -34.64
CA ILE A 50 38.31 -9.30 -35.45
C ILE A 50 39.54 -10.13 -35.83
N SER A 51 40.00 -11.03 -34.98
CA SER A 51 41.14 -11.91 -35.24
C SER A 51 40.83 -13.05 -36.21
N ALA A 52 39.54 -13.32 -36.47
CA ALA A 52 39.05 -14.34 -37.40
C ALA A 52 38.56 -13.70 -38.73
N ASP A 53 37.26 -13.70 -38.96
CA ASP A 53 36.62 -13.20 -40.18
C ASP A 53 35.85 -11.87 -39.97
N GLY A 54 35.82 -11.35 -38.76
CA GLY A 54 35.13 -10.14 -38.36
C GLY A 54 33.62 -10.30 -38.23
N MET A 55 33.10 -11.53 -38.19
CA MET A 55 31.68 -11.83 -38.23
C MET A 55 31.13 -12.06 -36.84
N ILE A 56 29.99 -11.41 -36.53
CA ILE A 56 29.25 -11.53 -35.29
C ILE A 56 27.76 -11.69 -35.54
N GLY A 57 27.06 -12.27 -34.60
CA GLY A 57 25.59 -12.32 -34.57
C GLY A 57 25.02 -11.33 -33.53
N LEU A 58 23.98 -10.61 -33.91
CA LEU A 58 23.28 -9.69 -33.04
C LEU A 58 21.92 -10.27 -32.70
N VAL A 59 21.62 -10.45 -31.41
CA VAL A 59 20.39 -11.07 -30.94
C VAL A 59 19.78 -10.25 -29.82
N LEU A 60 18.49 -9.97 -29.91
CA LEU A 60 17.74 -9.22 -28.88
C LEU A 60 17.45 -10.10 -27.68
N GLN A 61 17.53 -9.52 -26.48
CA GLN A 61 17.07 -10.14 -25.24
C GLN A 61 15.55 -9.95 -25.07
N LYS A 62 14.89 -10.98 -24.51
CA LYS A 62 13.44 -10.95 -24.24
C LYS A 62 13.09 -10.03 -23.09
N ASP A 63 13.94 -9.96 -22.07
CA ASP A 63 13.84 -9.04 -20.93
C ASP A 63 15.09 -8.15 -20.83
N ASP A 64 15.03 -7.14 -19.96
CA ASP A 64 16.12 -6.18 -19.76
C ASP A 64 17.09 -6.60 -18.64
N SER A 65 17.36 -7.91 -18.52
CA SER A 65 18.30 -8.42 -17.51
C SER A 65 19.76 -8.09 -17.86
N ASP A 66 20.54 -7.74 -16.85
CA ASP A 66 21.95 -7.38 -17.01
C ASP A 66 22.85 -8.59 -17.34
N GLU A 67 22.39 -9.81 -17.05
CA GLU A 67 23.14 -11.05 -17.35
C GLU A 67 22.48 -11.80 -18.51
N PRO A 68 23.11 -11.81 -19.69
CA PRO A 68 22.58 -12.53 -20.82
C PRO A 68 22.67 -14.05 -20.61
N SER A 69 21.54 -14.74 -20.68
CA SER A 69 21.46 -16.20 -20.65
C SER A 69 20.87 -16.72 -21.96
N SER A 70 21.26 -17.93 -22.37
CA SER A 70 20.76 -18.56 -23.60
C SER A 70 19.24 -18.71 -23.65
N ASN A 71 18.57 -18.77 -22.49
CA ASN A 71 17.10 -18.90 -22.37
C ASN A 71 16.36 -17.58 -22.59
N ASN A 72 17.08 -16.46 -22.40
CA ASN A 72 16.51 -15.10 -22.47
C ASN A 72 16.73 -14.45 -23.84
N LEU A 73 17.22 -15.16 -24.84
CA LEU A 73 17.43 -14.63 -26.17
C LEU A 73 16.31 -15.02 -27.14
N PHE A 74 16.03 -14.13 -28.09
CA PHE A 74 15.23 -14.50 -29.25
C PHE A 74 16.03 -15.46 -30.15
N HIS A 75 15.30 -16.24 -30.95
CA HIS A 75 15.97 -17.25 -31.80
C HIS A 75 16.38 -16.73 -33.18
N VAL A 76 15.87 -15.57 -33.59
CA VAL A 76 16.23 -14.92 -34.85
C VAL A 76 16.99 -13.64 -34.52
N GLY A 77 18.09 -13.47 -35.22
CA GLY A 77 18.95 -12.31 -35.11
C GLY A 77 19.54 -11.90 -36.47
N THR A 78 20.44 -10.93 -36.46
CA THR A 78 21.06 -10.38 -37.68
C THR A 78 22.55 -10.57 -37.62
N ALA A 79 23.11 -11.13 -38.71
CA ALA A 79 24.55 -11.28 -38.90
C ALA A 79 25.16 -9.95 -39.34
N ALA A 80 26.29 -9.61 -38.73
CA ALA A 80 26.99 -8.37 -38.96
C ALA A 80 28.50 -8.62 -39.14
N LYS A 81 29.13 -7.73 -39.88
CA LYS A 81 30.56 -7.65 -39.99
C LYS A 81 31.10 -6.41 -39.29
N ILE A 82 32.12 -6.58 -38.48
CA ILE A 82 32.84 -5.48 -37.83
C ILE A 82 33.71 -4.80 -38.89
N ILE A 83 33.43 -3.51 -39.11
CA ILE A 83 34.18 -2.70 -40.10
C ILE A 83 35.31 -1.92 -39.43
N LYS A 84 35.04 -1.39 -38.21
CA LYS A 84 36.04 -0.58 -37.50
C LYS A 84 35.80 -0.71 -35.97
N LYS A 85 36.91 -0.76 -35.23
CA LYS A 85 36.92 -0.73 -33.76
C LYS A 85 37.54 0.59 -33.28
N ILE A 86 36.97 1.22 -32.27
CA ILE A 86 37.50 2.40 -31.58
C ILE A 86 37.46 2.12 -30.08
N ASN A 87 38.62 2.19 -29.43
CA ASN A 87 38.71 2.03 -28.01
C ASN A 87 38.29 3.36 -27.32
N LEU A 88 37.49 3.28 -26.29
CA LEU A 88 37.02 4.43 -25.50
C LEU A 88 37.92 4.64 -24.27
N PRO A 89 38.06 5.88 -23.77
CA PRO A 89 38.91 6.17 -22.61
C PRO A 89 38.47 5.52 -21.29
N ASP A 90 37.22 5.13 -21.19
CA ASP A 90 36.59 4.47 -20.03
C ASP A 90 36.71 2.95 -20.01
N GLY A 91 37.50 2.38 -20.96
CA GLY A 91 37.74 0.94 -21.08
C GLY A 91 36.71 0.21 -21.95
N GLY A 92 35.65 0.86 -22.43
CA GLY A 92 34.71 0.32 -23.39
C GLY A 92 35.21 0.36 -24.84
N ILE A 93 34.48 -0.30 -25.73
CA ILE A 93 34.79 -0.35 -27.16
C ILE A 93 33.58 0.12 -27.96
N ASN A 94 33.82 0.99 -28.95
CA ASN A 94 32.80 1.32 -29.95
C ASN A 94 33.14 0.62 -31.25
N ILE A 95 32.24 -0.26 -31.72
CA ILE A 95 32.41 -0.99 -32.99
C ILE A 95 31.44 -0.44 -34.04
N PHE A 96 31.94 -0.19 -35.24
CA PHE A 96 31.11 0.11 -36.41
C PHE A 96 30.86 -1.19 -37.14
N ILE A 97 29.60 -1.53 -37.29
CA ILE A 97 29.15 -2.77 -37.92
C ILE A 97 28.34 -2.52 -39.18
N SER A 98 28.44 -3.45 -40.12
CA SER A 98 27.54 -3.55 -41.28
C SER A 98 26.75 -4.84 -41.18
N THR A 99 25.45 -4.73 -41.07
CA THR A 99 24.54 -5.88 -41.01
C THR A 99 24.13 -6.31 -42.43
N PHE A 100 23.92 -7.61 -42.67
CA PHE A 100 23.64 -8.06 -44.04
C PHE A 100 22.60 -9.17 -44.19
N LYS A 101 22.43 -10.08 -43.23
CA LYS A 101 21.48 -11.21 -43.37
C LYS A 101 20.89 -11.65 -42.05
N ARG A 102 19.63 -12.11 -42.06
CA ARG A 102 18.98 -12.75 -40.92
C ARG A 102 19.54 -14.13 -40.68
N PHE A 103 19.57 -14.58 -39.44
CA PHE A 103 19.89 -15.96 -39.10
C PHE A 103 18.96 -16.48 -38.00
N LYS A 104 18.79 -17.79 -37.96
CA LYS A 104 18.10 -18.51 -36.87
C LYS A 104 19.12 -19.35 -36.12
N ILE A 105 19.05 -19.29 -34.79
CA ILE A 105 19.86 -20.12 -33.89
C ILE A 105 19.38 -21.57 -33.98
N LYS A 106 20.25 -22.49 -34.41
CA LYS A 106 19.99 -23.93 -34.41
C LYS A 106 20.32 -24.58 -33.08
N LYS A 107 21.46 -24.20 -32.48
CA LYS A 107 21.98 -24.78 -31.25
C LYS A 107 22.96 -23.82 -30.60
N PHE A 108 22.87 -23.66 -29.29
CA PHE A 108 23.89 -22.99 -28.49
C PHE A 108 25.08 -23.94 -28.29
N ILE A 109 26.26 -23.52 -28.67
CA ILE A 109 27.52 -24.24 -28.47
C ILE A 109 28.09 -23.87 -27.12
N SER A 110 28.09 -22.57 -26.76
CA SER A 110 28.31 -22.07 -25.41
C SER A 110 27.01 -21.38 -24.90
N LYS A 111 26.55 -21.73 -23.68
CA LYS A 111 25.34 -21.17 -23.10
C LYS A 111 25.61 -19.99 -22.16
N GLU A 112 26.85 -19.88 -21.71
CA GLU A 112 27.34 -18.79 -20.85
C GLU A 112 28.24 -17.87 -21.69
N PRO A 113 28.34 -16.58 -21.35
CA PRO A 113 29.23 -15.65 -22.06
C PRO A 113 30.70 -16.11 -22.04
N PRO A 114 31.39 -16.06 -23.16
CA PRO A 114 30.97 -15.64 -24.50
C PRO A 114 30.03 -16.66 -25.20
N ILE A 115 28.84 -16.18 -25.60
CA ILE A 115 27.79 -17.03 -26.21
C ILE A 115 28.19 -17.31 -27.69
N ILE A 116 28.30 -18.57 -28.05
CA ILE A 116 28.58 -19.03 -29.44
C ILE A 116 27.43 -19.94 -29.88
N THR A 117 26.91 -19.68 -31.08
CA THR A 117 25.78 -20.43 -31.63
C THR A 117 26.09 -21.02 -33.01
N ALA A 118 25.52 -22.19 -33.26
CA ALA A 118 25.38 -22.69 -34.62
C ALA A 118 24.13 -22.06 -35.25
N VAL A 119 24.29 -21.50 -36.45
CA VAL A 119 23.23 -20.72 -37.10
C VAL A 119 22.85 -21.30 -38.48
N SER A 120 21.65 -20.96 -38.94
CA SER A 120 21.23 -21.06 -40.33
C SER A 120 20.77 -19.70 -40.81
N TYR A 121 21.28 -19.29 -41.93
CA TYR A 121 20.87 -18.04 -42.56
C TYR A 121 19.49 -18.19 -43.18
N LEU A 122 18.75 -17.09 -43.15
CA LEU A 122 17.38 -17.01 -43.62
C LEU A 122 17.31 -16.03 -44.78
N ASP A 123 16.63 -16.40 -45.84
CA ASP A 123 16.38 -15.56 -47.01
C ASP A 123 14.97 -14.98 -46.97
N ASP A 124 14.79 -13.83 -47.57
CA ASP A 124 13.50 -13.23 -47.76
C ASP A 124 12.66 -14.04 -48.77
N GLU A 125 11.38 -14.26 -48.43
CA GLU A 125 10.42 -14.99 -49.24
C GLU A 125 9.44 -14.00 -49.92
N ASN A 126 8.91 -14.37 -51.08
CA ASN A 126 7.86 -13.60 -51.80
C ASN A 126 8.22 -12.13 -52.08
N TYR A 127 9.46 -11.83 -52.41
CA TYR A 127 9.93 -10.45 -52.55
C TYR A 127 9.72 -9.82 -53.94
N ASP A 128 9.37 -10.58 -54.98
CA ASP A 128 9.19 -10.10 -56.38
C ASP A 128 7.81 -10.48 -56.91
N ASN A 129 6.77 -9.80 -56.44
CA ASN A 129 5.42 -9.87 -56.95
C ASN A 129 4.78 -8.46 -57.01
N ASP A 130 3.68 -8.32 -57.79
CA ASP A 130 3.04 -7.02 -57.97
C ASP A 130 2.45 -6.44 -56.69
N GLU A 131 2.02 -7.26 -55.72
CA GLU A 131 1.53 -6.82 -54.43
C GLU A 131 2.66 -6.19 -53.62
N VAL A 132 3.82 -6.77 -53.59
CA VAL A 132 5.01 -6.21 -52.90
C VAL A 132 5.43 -4.89 -53.53
N LYS A 133 5.39 -4.77 -54.87
CA LYS A 133 5.65 -3.49 -55.58
C LYS A 133 4.62 -2.40 -55.19
N ALA A 134 3.35 -2.77 -55.03
CA ALA A 134 2.31 -1.86 -54.57
C ALA A 134 2.53 -1.43 -53.12
N LEU A 135 2.82 -2.37 -52.21
CA LEU A 135 3.10 -2.09 -50.79
C LEU A 135 4.38 -1.25 -50.64
N THR A 136 5.39 -1.47 -51.45
CA THR A 136 6.60 -0.65 -51.46
C THR A 136 6.29 0.81 -51.73
N ARG A 137 5.48 1.07 -52.79
CA ARG A 137 5.04 2.45 -53.10
C ARG A 137 4.21 3.06 -52.00
N ALA A 138 3.33 2.26 -51.37
CA ALA A 138 2.50 2.73 -50.24
C ALA A 138 3.40 3.08 -49.04
N LEU A 139 4.34 2.23 -48.66
CA LEU A 139 5.28 2.48 -47.55
C LEU A 139 6.10 3.75 -47.78
N ILE A 140 6.65 3.94 -48.97
CA ILE A 140 7.41 5.15 -49.32
C ILE A 140 6.53 6.40 -49.26
N SER A 141 5.31 6.30 -49.78
CA SER A 141 4.36 7.43 -49.73
C SER A 141 3.95 7.82 -48.30
N GLU A 142 3.61 6.83 -47.48
CA GLU A 142 3.21 7.07 -46.07
C GLU A 142 4.37 7.60 -45.22
N MET A 143 5.59 7.05 -45.43
CA MET A 143 6.78 7.58 -44.77
C MET A 143 7.12 9.01 -45.21
N LYS A 144 6.92 9.35 -46.47
CA LYS A 144 7.10 10.71 -46.98
C LYS A 144 6.17 11.67 -46.24
N GLN A 145 4.87 11.34 -46.13
CA GLN A 145 3.90 12.15 -45.39
C GLN A 145 4.25 12.29 -43.91
N LEU A 146 4.72 11.21 -43.26
CA LEU A 146 5.13 11.26 -41.85
C LEU A 146 6.38 12.13 -41.65
N SER A 147 7.33 12.08 -42.62
CA SER A 147 8.59 12.82 -42.53
C SER A 147 8.51 14.30 -42.86
N GLU A 148 7.56 14.73 -43.69
CA GLU A 148 7.40 16.15 -44.11
C GLU A 148 7.08 17.08 -42.92
N ASN A 149 6.48 16.55 -41.87
CA ASN A 149 6.02 17.32 -40.71
C ASN A 149 6.71 16.94 -39.39
N ASN A 150 7.65 16.01 -39.38
CA ASN A 150 8.32 15.52 -38.18
C ASN A 150 9.83 15.83 -38.22
N PRO A 151 10.34 16.71 -37.33
CA PRO A 151 11.75 17.12 -37.30
C PRO A 151 12.73 15.98 -36.97
N LEU A 152 12.25 14.83 -36.51
CA LEU A 152 13.08 13.65 -36.23
C LEU A 152 13.58 12.93 -37.50
N PHE A 153 13.00 13.25 -38.69
CA PHE A 153 13.38 12.64 -39.96
C PHE A 153 14.23 13.61 -40.76
N SER A 154 15.55 13.33 -40.87
CA SER A 154 16.47 14.13 -41.68
C SER A 154 16.25 13.95 -43.20
N GLU A 155 16.64 14.95 -43.98
CA GLU A 155 16.65 14.80 -45.45
C GLU A 155 17.52 13.64 -45.95
N GLU A 156 18.59 13.39 -45.24
CA GLU A 156 19.51 12.30 -45.51
C GLU A 156 18.85 10.92 -45.35
N MET A 157 18.02 10.73 -44.35
CA MET A 157 17.21 9.53 -44.17
C MET A 157 16.22 9.32 -45.32
N ARG A 158 15.61 10.39 -45.84
CA ARG A 158 14.72 10.32 -47.01
C ARG A 158 15.44 9.90 -48.28
N LEU A 159 16.65 10.42 -48.51
CA LEU A 159 17.45 10.05 -49.65
C LEU A 159 17.93 8.62 -49.59
N ASN A 160 18.32 8.15 -48.41
CA ASN A 160 18.75 6.77 -48.20
C ASN A 160 17.63 5.76 -48.51
N MET A 161 16.39 6.06 -48.12
CA MET A 161 15.23 5.20 -48.36
C MET A 161 14.92 5.04 -49.85
N ILE A 162 15.07 6.11 -50.64
CA ILE A 162 14.81 6.08 -52.10
C ILE A 162 15.84 5.28 -52.87
N ASN A 163 17.07 5.18 -52.34
CA ASN A 163 18.21 4.50 -52.99
C ASN A 163 18.26 2.99 -52.65
N ILE A 164 17.28 2.43 -51.95
CA ILE A 164 17.25 1.00 -51.64
C ILE A 164 16.43 0.26 -52.70
N ASP A 165 17.07 -0.59 -53.48
CA ASP A 165 16.42 -1.34 -54.57
C ASP A 165 15.60 -2.55 -54.10
N ASN A 166 15.88 -3.11 -52.94
CA ASN A 166 15.25 -4.32 -52.45
C ASN A 166 14.06 -4.01 -51.53
N PRO A 167 12.84 -4.47 -51.84
CA PRO A 167 11.62 -4.21 -51.05
C PRO A 167 11.72 -4.62 -49.59
N GLY A 168 12.31 -5.80 -49.27
CA GLY A 168 12.50 -6.29 -47.92
C GLY A 168 13.42 -5.37 -47.11
N LYS A 169 14.49 -4.83 -47.72
CA LYS A 169 15.39 -3.87 -47.06
C LYS A 169 14.73 -2.51 -46.82
N ILE A 170 13.75 -2.10 -47.64
CA ILE A 170 12.97 -0.88 -47.41
C ILE A 170 12.14 -1.04 -46.15
N ALA A 171 11.43 -2.16 -45.97
CA ALA A 171 10.66 -2.45 -44.78
C ALA A 171 11.55 -2.50 -43.54
N ASP A 172 12.71 -3.10 -43.62
CA ASP A 172 13.71 -3.19 -42.54
C ASP A 172 14.25 -1.81 -42.14
N PHE A 173 14.58 -0.98 -43.12
CA PHE A 173 15.07 0.38 -42.89
C PHE A 173 14.00 1.25 -42.23
N ILE A 174 12.78 1.20 -42.69
CA ILE A 174 11.64 1.95 -42.11
C ILE A 174 11.43 1.49 -40.68
N THR A 175 11.40 0.18 -40.41
CA THR A 175 11.21 -0.35 -39.06
C THR A 175 12.29 0.12 -38.08
N SER A 176 13.52 0.24 -38.55
CA SER A 176 14.64 0.69 -37.71
C SER A 176 14.54 2.13 -37.25
N ILE A 177 13.80 2.96 -38.00
CA ILE A 177 13.58 4.38 -37.71
C ILE A 177 12.34 4.62 -36.88
N LEU A 178 11.30 3.78 -37.02
CA LEU A 178 10.05 3.92 -36.30
C LEU A 178 10.24 3.70 -34.79
N ASN A 179 9.50 4.48 -34.01
CA ASN A 179 9.50 4.36 -32.55
C ASN A 179 8.38 3.40 -32.09
N ILE A 180 8.58 2.13 -32.33
CA ILE A 180 7.65 1.05 -31.95
C ILE A 180 8.29 0.13 -30.90
N GLU A 181 7.45 -0.64 -30.18
CA GLU A 181 7.92 -1.50 -29.09
C GLU A 181 8.92 -2.56 -29.59
N LYS A 182 9.91 -2.89 -28.72
CA LYS A 182 10.98 -3.86 -29.06
C LYS A 182 10.43 -5.22 -29.51
N LYS A 183 9.28 -5.65 -28.97
CA LYS A 183 8.63 -6.91 -29.33
C LYS A 183 8.07 -6.88 -30.74
N ASP A 184 7.45 -5.76 -31.13
CA ASP A 184 6.92 -5.57 -32.49
C ASP A 184 8.05 -5.47 -33.50
N GLN A 185 9.16 -4.79 -33.18
CA GLN A 185 10.34 -4.76 -34.02
C GLN A 185 10.92 -6.16 -34.22
N GLN A 186 10.96 -6.97 -33.15
CA GLN A 186 11.45 -8.34 -33.24
C GLN A 186 10.53 -9.23 -34.08
N ASP A 187 9.21 -9.09 -33.96
CA ASP A 187 8.22 -9.81 -34.75
C ASP A 187 8.42 -9.49 -36.26
N ILE A 188 8.63 -8.22 -36.58
CA ILE A 188 8.95 -7.79 -37.95
C ILE A 188 10.29 -8.40 -38.45
N LEU A 189 11.30 -8.47 -37.57
CA LEU A 189 12.58 -9.11 -37.89
C LEU A 189 12.43 -10.61 -38.16
N GLU A 190 11.55 -11.29 -37.46
CA GLU A 190 11.27 -12.73 -37.60
C GLU A 190 10.42 -13.08 -38.82
N THR A 191 9.69 -12.10 -39.38
CA THR A 191 8.82 -12.29 -40.54
C THR A 191 9.65 -12.36 -41.83
N LEU A 192 9.74 -13.53 -42.48
CA LEU A 192 10.52 -13.77 -43.69
C LEU A 192 9.76 -13.39 -44.97
N ASP A 193 8.46 -13.56 -44.96
CA ASP A 193 7.57 -13.11 -46.06
C ASP A 193 7.58 -11.59 -46.14
N VAL A 194 8.10 -11.07 -47.25
CA VAL A 194 8.29 -9.63 -47.45
C VAL A 194 6.95 -8.90 -47.51
N ARG A 195 5.93 -9.52 -48.08
CA ARG A 195 4.58 -8.94 -48.13
C ARG A 195 4.03 -8.75 -46.73
N GLU A 196 4.00 -9.82 -45.92
CA GLU A 196 3.49 -9.76 -44.53
C GLU A 196 4.27 -8.75 -43.69
N ARG A 197 5.60 -8.72 -43.87
CA ARG A 197 6.47 -7.75 -43.19
C ARG A 197 6.08 -6.31 -43.54
N MET A 198 5.85 -6.02 -44.81
CA MET A 198 5.43 -4.68 -45.25
C MET A 198 4.06 -4.29 -44.72
N GLU A 199 3.10 -5.21 -44.67
CA GLU A 199 1.78 -4.98 -44.07
C GLU A 199 1.90 -4.62 -42.59
N LYS A 200 2.70 -5.35 -41.81
CA LYS A 200 2.98 -5.03 -40.41
C LYS A 200 3.60 -3.64 -40.27
N VAL A 201 4.60 -3.32 -41.07
CA VAL A 201 5.23 -1.98 -41.01
C VAL A 201 4.23 -0.87 -41.34
N LEU A 202 3.35 -1.08 -42.33
CA LEU A 202 2.34 -0.10 -42.71
C LEU A 202 1.34 0.17 -41.57
N ILE A 203 0.96 -0.86 -40.82
CA ILE A 203 0.11 -0.71 -39.64
C ILE A 203 0.78 0.20 -38.60
N HIS A 204 2.06 -0.02 -38.33
CA HIS A 204 2.80 0.79 -37.35
C HIS A 204 3.00 2.23 -37.84
N ILE A 205 3.26 2.47 -39.13
CA ILE A 205 3.34 3.83 -39.69
C ILE A 205 2.02 4.58 -39.49
N ASN A 206 0.90 3.93 -39.80
CA ASN A 206 -0.41 4.56 -39.63
C ASN A 206 -0.71 4.91 -38.15
N ARG A 207 -0.32 4.04 -37.21
CA ARG A 207 -0.44 4.31 -35.78
C ARG A 207 0.43 5.50 -35.36
N GLU A 208 1.66 5.57 -35.80
CA GLU A 208 2.59 6.68 -35.51
C GLU A 208 2.07 8.00 -36.09
N LYS A 209 1.51 7.97 -37.27
CA LYS A 209 0.87 9.14 -37.93
C LYS A 209 -0.31 9.68 -37.12
N GLU A 210 -1.17 8.82 -36.58
CA GLU A 210 -2.29 9.24 -35.72
C GLU A 210 -1.78 9.82 -34.38
N LEU A 211 -0.78 9.21 -33.75
CA LEU A 211 -0.17 9.74 -32.53
C LEU A 211 0.43 11.12 -32.75
N PHE A 212 1.15 11.32 -33.87
CA PHE A 212 1.72 12.60 -34.23
C PHE A 212 0.64 13.68 -34.48
N ARG A 213 -0.47 13.30 -35.12
CA ARG A 213 -1.63 14.19 -35.32
C ARG A 213 -2.25 14.65 -33.99
N ILE A 214 -2.40 13.71 -33.04
CA ILE A 214 -2.91 14.03 -31.69
C ILE A 214 -1.94 14.95 -30.96
N GLN A 215 -0.64 14.66 -31.01
CA GLN A 215 0.40 15.48 -30.38
C GLN A 215 0.39 16.90 -30.94
N LYS A 216 0.29 17.08 -32.25
CA LYS A 216 0.21 18.40 -32.89
C LYS A 216 -1.05 19.17 -32.47
N LYS A 217 -2.17 18.47 -32.33
CA LYS A 217 -3.43 19.08 -31.85
C LYS A 217 -3.30 19.57 -30.41
N VAL A 218 -2.77 18.72 -29.52
CA VAL A 218 -2.52 19.08 -28.10
C VAL A 218 -1.54 20.26 -28.00
N GLN A 219 -0.48 20.27 -28.80
CA GLN A 219 0.49 21.36 -28.81
C GLN A 219 -0.13 22.68 -29.28
N ALA A 220 -1.03 22.63 -30.29
CA ALA A 220 -1.75 23.80 -30.76
C ALA A 220 -2.69 24.36 -29.68
N GLU A 221 -3.42 23.48 -28.98
CA GLU A 221 -4.30 23.88 -27.88
C GLU A 221 -3.53 24.48 -26.70
N ILE A 222 -2.33 23.97 -26.39
CA ILE A 222 -1.44 24.54 -25.35
C ILE A 222 -0.96 25.92 -25.78
N ASN A 223 -0.50 26.07 -27.03
CA ASN A 223 -0.02 27.35 -27.54
C ASN A 223 -1.13 28.42 -27.56
N GLU A 224 -2.34 28.05 -27.96
CA GLU A 224 -3.50 28.96 -27.89
C GLU A 224 -3.81 29.42 -26.46
N LYS A 225 -3.71 28.48 -25.47
CA LYS A 225 -3.88 28.85 -24.06
C LYS A 225 -2.78 29.78 -23.55
N ILE A 226 -1.54 29.55 -23.99
CA ILE A 226 -0.39 30.42 -23.62
C ILE A 226 -0.57 31.81 -24.22
N GLU A 227 -0.90 31.93 -25.50
CA GLU A 227 -1.17 33.22 -26.15
C GLU A 227 -2.30 33.98 -25.48
N LYS A 228 -3.40 33.27 -25.14
CA LYS A 228 -4.53 33.87 -24.44
C LYS A 228 -4.13 34.38 -23.05
N SER A 229 -3.34 33.61 -22.32
CA SER A 229 -2.82 33.99 -21.00
C SER A 229 -1.87 35.18 -21.09
N GLN A 230 -0.97 35.20 -22.07
CA GLN A 230 -0.06 36.33 -22.31
C GLN A 230 -0.83 37.61 -22.69
N ARG A 231 -1.85 37.47 -23.56
CA ARG A 231 -2.69 38.60 -23.95
C ARG A 231 -3.51 39.16 -22.77
N GLU A 232 -4.05 38.28 -21.91
CA GLU A 232 -4.71 38.70 -20.66
C GLU A 232 -3.75 39.42 -19.71
N TYR A 233 -2.51 38.95 -19.62
CA TYR A 233 -1.47 39.59 -18.82
C TYR A 233 -1.16 41.00 -19.34
N PHE A 234 -0.90 41.16 -20.64
CA PHE A 234 -0.65 42.45 -21.24
C PHE A 234 -1.83 43.43 -21.07
N LEU A 235 -3.05 42.96 -21.29
CA LEU A 235 -4.26 43.78 -21.09
C LEU A 235 -4.45 44.18 -19.62
N ARG A 236 -4.06 43.34 -18.66
CA ARG A 236 -4.07 43.69 -17.22
C ARG A 236 -3.01 44.74 -16.87
N GLU A 237 -1.81 44.63 -17.43
CA GLU A 237 -0.76 45.61 -17.20
C GLU A 237 -1.11 46.96 -17.86
N GLU A 238 -1.67 46.95 -19.06
CA GLU A 238 -2.15 48.16 -19.74
C GLU A 238 -3.31 48.83 -18.98
N LEU A 239 -4.25 48.05 -18.48
CA LEU A 239 -5.35 48.50 -17.62
C LEU A 239 -4.85 49.07 -16.30
N LYS A 240 -3.77 48.52 -15.75
CA LYS A 240 -3.10 49.00 -14.53
C LYS A 240 -2.40 50.35 -14.78
N ALA A 241 -1.68 50.49 -15.89
CA ALA A 241 -1.07 51.74 -16.29
C ALA A 241 -2.12 52.84 -16.53
N ILE A 242 -3.20 52.53 -17.22
CA ILE A 242 -4.33 53.47 -17.44
C ILE A 242 -5.01 53.86 -16.13
N LYS A 243 -5.17 52.92 -15.19
CA LYS A 243 -5.75 53.21 -13.86
C LYS A 243 -4.81 54.07 -13.01
N GLN A 244 -3.48 53.92 -13.13
CA GLN A 244 -2.51 54.79 -12.48
C GLN A 244 -2.52 56.20 -13.03
N GLU A 245 -2.62 56.39 -14.35
CA GLU A 245 -2.73 57.71 -14.99
C GLU A 245 -4.06 58.41 -14.65
N LEU A 246 -5.14 57.66 -14.46
CA LEU A 246 -6.45 58.22 -14.11
C LEU A 246 -6.62 58.45 -12.59
N GLY A 247 -5.65 58.13 -11.74
CA GLY A 247 -5.76 58.28 -10.28
C GLY A 247 -6.89 57.41 -9.64
N MET A 248 -7.32 56.37 -10.31
CA MET A 248 -8.57 55.64 -10.00
C MET A 248 -8.40 54.30 -9.24
N ALA A 249 -7.23 53.94 -8.71
CA ALA A 249 -7.15 52.72 -7.91
C ALA A 249 -6.10 52.83 -6.80
N PRO A 250 -6.42 52.45 -5.55
CA PRO A 250 -5.41 52.02 -4.63
C PRO A 250 -4.69 50.81 -5.24
N ASP A 251 -3.37 50.91 -5.30
CA ASP A 251 -2.51 49.82 -5.77
C ASP A 251 -2.90 48.53 -5.04
N ALA A 252 -3.04 47.40 -5.74
CA ALA A 252 -3.39 46.11 -5.11
C ALA A 252 -2.45 45.83 -3.93
N ARG A 253 -1.23 46.31 -3.97
CA ARG A 253 -0.23 46.30 -2.93
C ARG A 253 -0.66 47.16 -1.71
N SER A 254 -1.12 48.39 -1.91
CA SER A 254 -1.57 49.25 -0.81
C SER A 254 -2.83 48.68 -0.13
N SER A 255 -3.69 48.03 -0.91
CA SER A 255 -4.86 47.30 -0.39
C SER A 255 -4.47 46.04 0.41
N ASP A 256 -3.54 45.20 -0.09
CA ASP A 256 -3.06 44.03 0.64
C ASP A 256 -2.27 44.44 1.90
N TYR A 257 -1.40 45.45 1.82
CA TYR A 257 -0.67 45.94 2.97
C TYR A 257 -1.64 46.45 4.07
N GLN A 258 -2.63 47.28 3.70
CA GLN A 258 -3.57 47.82 4.68
C GLN A 258 -4.39 46.67 5.31
N ARG A 259 -4.84 45.73 4.50
CA ARG A 259 -5.55 44.53 4.99
C ARG A 259 -4.72 43.70 6.00
N PHE A 260 -3.43 43.50 5.72
CA PHE A 260 -2.55 42.77 6.64
C PHE A 260 -2.27 43.64 7.88
N ARG A 261 -2.05 44.94 7.74
CA ARG A 261 -1.82 45.84 8.87
C ARG A 261 -2.98 45.86 9.85
N ASP A 262 -4.20 46.09 9.35
CA ASP A 262 -5.41 46.12 10.18
C ASP A 262 -5.61 44.78 10.94
N LYS A 263 -5.30 43.69 10.29
CA LYS A 263 -5.44 42.34 10.89
C LYS A 263 -4.35 42.09 11.95
N ILE A 264 -3.09 42.44 11.68
CA ILE A 264 -1.96 42.30 12.60
C ILE A 264 -2.20 43.15 13.85
N ASP A 265 -2.64 44.40 13.68
CA ASP A 265 -2.95 45.31 14.77
C ASP A 265 -4.08 44.76 15.67
N SER A 266 -5.05 44.02 15.09
CA SER A 266 -6.12 43.37 15.85
C SER A 266 -5.64 42.22 16.74
N PHE A 267 -4.49 41.62 16.47
CA PHE A 267 -3.94 40.54 17.27
C PHE A 267 -3.18 40.99 18.50
N GLN A 268 -2.73 42.26 18.57
CA GLN A 268 -1.97 42.83 19.69
C GLN A 268 -0.75 41.97 20.05
N PHE A 269 0.07 41.63 19.05
CA PHE A 269 1.28 40.83 19.26
C PHE A 269 2.25 41.54 20.22
N GLU A 270 2.96 40.76 21.03
CA GLU A 270 3.96 41.22 21.97
C GLU A 270 5.32 40.54 21.73
N GLY A 271 6.41 41.15 22.20
CA GLY A 271 7.76 40.58 22.18
C GLY A 271 8.25 40.20 20.79
N GLU A 272 8.94 39.07 20.68
CA GLU A 272 9.59 38.55 19.46
C GLU A 272 8.63 38.46 18.26
N ILE A 273 7.40 38.00 18.48
CA ILE A 273 6.41 37.83 17.41
C ILE A 273 6.09 39.17 16.74
N LYS A 274 5.90 40.22 17.56
CA LYS A 274 5.59 41.56 17.06
C LYS A 274 6.73 42.07 16.17
N GLU A 275 7.96 42.00 16.66
CA GLU A 275 9.12 42.47 15.92
C GLU A 275 9.29 41.78 14.56
N ILE A 276 9.18 40.46 14.52
CA ILE A 276 9.33 39.69 13.27
C ILE A 276 8.18 40.00 12.30
N VAL A 277 6.95 40.07 12.77
CA VAL A 277 5.78 40.30 11.91
C VAL A 277 5.79 41.73 11.35
N GLU A 278 6.13 42.71 12.17
CA GLU A 278 6.26 44.10 11.71
C GLU A 278 7.38 44.28 10.70
N GLN A 279 8.55 43.67 10.92
CA GLN A 279 9.67 43.71 9.96
C GLN A 279 9.29 43.09 8.61
N GLU A 280 8.63 41.92 8.61
CA GLU A 280 8.20 41.29 7.37
C GLU A 280 7.07 42.06 6.68
N LEU A 281 6.19 42.72 7.42
CA LEU A 281 5.16 43.60 6.87
C LEU A 281 5.76 44.87 6.21
N GLU A 282 6.75 45.49 6.84
CA GLU A 282 7.48 46.65 6.26
C GLU A 282 8.27 46.21 5.03
N LYS A 283 8.96 45.09 5.10
CA LYS A 283 9.66 44.48 3.97
C LYS A 283 8.71 44.21 2.80
N PHE A 284 7.52 43.66 3.05
CA PHE A 284 6.47 43.46 2.05
C PHE A 284 6.05 44.77 1.37
N ASN A 285 5.95 45.85 2.15
CA ASN A 285 5.62 47.16 1.63
C ASN A 285 6.70 47.73 0.67
N LEU A 286 7.96 47.36 0.84
CA LEU A 286 9.10 47.84 0.00
C LEU A 286 9.35 46.95 -1.21
N MET A 287 8.83 45.71 -1.25
CA MET A 287 9.07 44.76 -2.33
C MET A 287 8.31 45.10 -3.61
N GLU A 288 8.91 44.81 -4.76
CA GLU A 288 8.23 44.91 -6.05
C GLU A 288 7.30 43.71 -6.26
N PRO A 289 6.05 43.93 -6.72
CA PRO A 289 5.07 42.84 -6.96
C PRO A 289 5.51 41.77 -7.97
N SER A 290 6.49 42.12 -8.83
CA SER A 290 7.07 41.20 -9.81
C SER A 290 8.12 40.25 -9.24
N SER A 291 8.61 40.51 -8.04
CA SER A 291 9.64 39.67 -7.42
C SER A 291 9.07 38.34 -6.91
N SER A 292 9.86 37.28 -7.00
CA SER A 292 9.50 35.96 -6.42
C SER A 292 9.32 36.01 -4.91
N GLU A 293 10.08 36.84 -4.22
CA GLU A 293 10.00 37.05 -2.77
C GLU A 293 8.67 37.70 -2.34
N TYR A 294 8.08 38.56 -3.18
CA TYR A 294 6.77 39.18 -2.90
C TYR A 294 5.70 38.13 -2.65
N MET A 295 5.60 37.11 -3.53
CA MET A 295 4.61 36.04 -3.37
C MET A 295 4.87 35.17 -2.14
N VAL A 296 6.13 34.94 -1.82
CA VAL A 296 6.51 34.15 -0.62
C VAL A 296 6.11 34.90 0.65
N THR A 297 6.47 36.18 0.76
CA THR A 297 6.15 37.03 1.92
C THR A 297 4.64 37.26 2.03
N ARG A 298 3.95 37.51 0.91
CA ARG A 298 2.49 37.64 0.86
C ARG A 298 1.79 36.40 1.40
N ASN A 299 2.19 35.20 0.95
CA ASN A 299 1.59 33.93 1.40
C ASN A 299 1.86 33.68 2.89
N TRP A 300 3.04 34.06 3.37
CA TRP A 300 3.39 33.98 4.78
C TRP A 300 2.55 34.94 5.64
N LEU A 301 2.40 36.22 5.24
CA LEU A 301 1.54 37.18 5.92
C LEU A 301 0.07 36.74 5.90
N ASP A 302 -0.40 36.17 4.79
CA ASP A 302 -1.76 35.60 4.72
C ASP A 302 -1.94 34.41 5.68
N LEU A 303 -0.91 33.58 5.83
CA LEU A 303 -0.93 32.49 6.84
C LEU A 303 -0.98 33.09 8.25
N VAL A 304 -0.08 34.01 8.60
CA VAL A 304 -0.06 34.68 9.92
C VAL A 304 -1.43 35.28 10.23
N CYS A 305 -2.00 36.03 9.28
CA CYS A 305 -3.32 36.64 9.43
C CYS A 305 -4.48 35.65 9.49
N SER A 306 -4.30 34.42 9.05
CA SER A 306 -5.35 33.38 9.05
C SER A 306 -5.33 32.50 10.31
N LEU A 307 -4.27 32.56 11.11
CA LEU A 307 -4.12 31.77 12.33
C LEU A 307 -4.92 32.37 13.51
N PRO A 308 -5.45 31.51 14.38
CA PRO A 308 -6.28 31.93 15.52
C PRO A 308 -5.43 32.33 16.74
N TRP A 309 -4.67 33.42 16.68
CA TRP A 309 -3.76 33.85 17.74
C TRP A 309 -4.47 34.11 19.09
N ASN A 310 -5.65 34.75 19.04
CA ASN A 310 -6.42 35.16 20.24
C ASN A 310 -7.77 34.47 20.38
N THR A 311 -8.11 33.55 19.46
CA THR A 311 -9.45 32.93 19.43
C THR A 311 -9.44 31.60 20.18
N SER A 312 -9.82 31.60 21.44
CA SER A 312 -10.08 30.36 22.19
C SER A 312 -11.58 30.23 22.44
N ILE A 313 -12.11 29.02 22.30
CA ILE A 313 -13.48 28.70 22.69
C ILE A 313 -13.42 28.22 24.14
N THR A 314 -13.37 29.15 25.08
CA THR A 314 -13.48 28.86 26.53
C THR A 314 -14.93 28.53 26.90
N ALA A 315 -15.46 27.44 26.36
CA ALA A 315 -16.73 26.93 26.85
C ALA A 315 -16.45 26.09 28.12
N ASP A 316 -17.06 26.48 29.24
CA ASP A 316 -17.13 25.61 30.40
C ASP A 316 -17.99 24.40 30.02
N PHE A 317 -17.34 23.25 29.76
CA PHE A 317 -18.05 22.05 29.33
C PHE A 317 -18.70 21.34 30.50
N ASP A 318 -19.92 20.85 30.28
CA ASP A 318 -20.64 20.05 31.25
C ASP A 318 -20.36 18.56 31.09
N ILE A 319 -19.84 17.92 32.15
CA ILE A 319 -19.55 16.49 32.17
C ILE A 319 -20.80 15.64 31.91
N LYS A 320 -21.97 16.09 32.40
CA LYS A 320 -23.24 15.39 32.14
C LYS A 320 -23.60 15.45 30.66
N HIS A 321 -23.38 16.59 30.02
CA HIS A 321 -23.54 16.73 28.57
C HIS A 321 -22.57 15.85 27.82
N ALA A 322 -21.31 15.80 28.23
CA ALA A 322 -20.31 14.96 27.62
C ALA A 322 -20.67 13.46 27.69
N LYS A 323 -21.15 12.99 28.85
CA LYS A 323 -21.65 11.62 29.01
C LYS A 323 -22.83 11.35 28.09
N LYS A 324 -23.77 12.25 27.98
CA LYS A 324 -24.95 12.13 27.10
C LYS A 324 -24.53 12.02 25.64
N VAL A 325 -23.63 12.87 25.19
CA VAL A 325 -23.09 12.85 23.80
C VAL A 325 -22.42 11.50 23.48
N LEU A 326 -21.59 10.97 24.40
CA LEU A 326 -20.94 9.69 24.20
C LEU A 326 -21.92 8.51 24.17
N GLU A 327 -23.00 8.59 24.98
CA GLU A 327 -24.06 7.58 24.99
C GLU A 327 -24.91 7.60 23.71
N GLU A 328 -25.22 8.79 23.20
CA GLU A 328 -25.98 8.97 21.96
C GLU A 328 -25.21 8.50 20.70
N ASP A 329 -23.91 8.73 20.67
CA ASP A 329 -23.09 8.44 19.47
C ASP A 329 -22.55 7.02 19.41
N HIS A 330 -22.44 6.34 20.56
CA HIS A 330 -21.78 5.03 20.64
C HIS A 330 -22.60 4.04 21.46
N TYR A 331 -22.82 2.86 20.89
CA TYR A 331 -23.43 1.74 21.61
C TYR A 331 -22.34 0.94 22.33
N GLY A 332 -22.60 0.52 23.57
CA GLY A 332 -21.63 -0.23 24.39
C GLY A 332 -20.41 0.61 24.79
N LEU A 333 -19.26 -0.05 24.90
CA LEU A 333 -17.96 0.57 25.28
C LEU A 333 -18.01 1.36 26.60
N GLN A 334 -18.74 0.82 27.61
CA GLN A 334 -18.99 1.56 28.85
C GLN A 334 -17.67 1.94 29.54
N ASP A 335 -16.74 1.00 29.69
CA ASP A 335 -15.45 1.24 30.34
C ASP A 335 -14.65 2.33 29.62
N VAL A 336 -14.70 2.35 28.28
CA VAL A 336 -14.04 3.38 27.45
C VAL A 336 -14.67 4.75 27.69
N LYS A 337 -16.00 4.81 27.72
CA LYS A 337 -16.74 6.05 27.99
C LYS A 337 -16.44 6.58 29.39
N ASP A 338 -16.47 5.70 30.39
CA ASP A 338 -16.24 6.09 31.80
C ASP A 338 -14.78 6.61 31.95
N ARG A 339 -13.78 5.97 31.39
CA ARG A 339 -12.38 6.47 31.37
C ARG A 339 -12.24 7.81 30.66
N ILE A 340 -12.95 8.03 29.54
CA ILE A 340 -12.96 9.33 28.86
C ILE A 340 -13.58 10.40 29.77
N ILE A 341 -14.68 10.08 30.45
CA ILE A 341 -15.35 11.00 31.38
C ILE A 341 -14.47 11.31 32.59
N GLU A 342 -13.82 10.32 33.18
CA GLU A 342 -12.84 10.50 34.27
C GLU A 342 -11.72 11.45 33.83
N TYR A 343 -11.16 11.23 32.67
CA TYR A 343 -10.14 12.09 32.10
C TYR A 343 -10.62 13.54 31.90
N LEU A 344 -11.82 13.72 31.37
CA LEU A 344 -12.43 15.04 31.19
C LEU A 344 -12.73 15.71 32.55
N ALA A 345 -13.11 14.93 33.55
CA ALA A 345 -13.35 15.44 34.90
C ALA A 345 -12.07 15.97 35.57
N VAL A 346 -10.98 15.21 35.48
CA VAL A 346 -9.66 15.65 35.98
C VAL A 346 -9.22 16.94 35.30
N ARG A 347 -9.38 17.02 33.96
CA ARG A 347 -9.07 18.23 33.21
C ARG A 347 -9.88 19.44 33.64
N LYS A 348 -11.19 19.25 33.94
CA LYS A 348 -12.05 20.30 34.45
C LYS A 348 -11.64 20.80 35.83
N LEU A 349 -11.23 19.89 36.73
CA LEU A 349 -10.82 20.23 38.10
C LEU A 349 -9.46 20.94 38.13
N LYS A 350 -8.47 20.49 37.35
CA LYS A 350 -7.15 21.09 37.36
C LYS A 350 -7.09 22.49 36.77
N LYS A 351 -8.09 22.92 36.00
CA LYS A 351 -8.08 24.15 35.19
C LYS A 351 -6.84 24.31 34.33
N ASP A 352 -5.97 23.32 34.33
CA ASP A 352 -4.79 23.23 33.50
C ASP A 352 -5.04 22.24 32.38
N THR A 353 -4.95 22.74 31.17
CA THR A 353 -5.23 21.93 29.96
C THR A 353 -3.98 21.25 29.40
N ARG A 354 -2.84 21.45 30.08
CA ARG A 354 -1.55 20.98 29.58
C ARG A 354 -1.35 19.49 29.84
N GLY A 355 -0.88 18.81 28.83
CA GLY A 355 0.04 17.68 28.96
C GLY A 355 -0.50 16.29 28.86
N THR A 356 -1.79 16.00 28.77
CA THR A 356 -2.21 14.60 28.67
C THR A 356 -2.80 14.30 27.28
N ILE A 357 -2.26 13.27 26.65
CA ILE A 357 -2.64 12.81 25.32
C ILE A 357 -3.48 11.56 25.48
N LEU A 358 -4.66 11.55 24.90
CA LEU A 358 -5.52 10.37 24.90
C LEU A 358 -5.15 9.45 23.73
N CYS A 359 -4.69 8.23 24.02
CA CYS A 359 -4.35 7.24 23.00
C CYS A 359 -5.43 6.15 22.93
N LEU A 360 -6.17 6.11 21.82
CA LEU A 360 -7.19 5.10 21.55
C LEU A 360 -6.60 3.94 20.78
N VAL A 361 -6.45 2.79 21.42
CA VAL A 361 -5.82 1.59 20.83
C VAL A 361 -6.86 0.49 20.63
N GLY A 362 -6.82 -0.18 19.50
CA GLY A 362 -7.70 -1.32 19.24
C GLY A 362 -7.82 -1.66 17.75
N PRO A 363 -8.50 -2.75 17.41
CA PRO A 363 -8.60 -3.22 16.04
C PRO A 363 -9.28 -2.20 15.11
N PRO A 364 -9.08 -2.34 13.79
CA PRO A 364 -9.72 -1.45 12.83
C PRO A 364 -11.25 -1.58 12.88
N GLY A 365 -11.94 -0.45 12.74
CA GLY A 365 -13.40 -0.42 12.67
C GLY A 365 -14.14 -0.43 14.02
N VAL A 366 -13.46 -0.31 15.16
CA VAL A 366 -14.11 -0.23 16.50
C VAL A 366 -14.57 1.17 16.86
N GLY A 367 -14.42 2.15 15.98
CA GLY A 367 -14.97 3.49 16.22
C GLY A 367 -13.97 4.49 16.80
N LYS A 368 -12.67 4.25 16.81
CA LYS A 368 -11.64 5.18 17.33
C LYS A 368 -11.84 6.61 16.83
N THR A 369 -11.99 6.78 15.52
CA THR A 369 -12.18 8.11 14.90
C THR A 369 -13.52 8.74 15.24
N SER A 370 -14.58 7.96 15.39
CA SER A 370 -15.90 8.49 15.78
C SER A 370 -15.91 8.95 17.24
N ILE A 371 -15.24 8.21 18.13
CA ILE A 371 -15.06 8.60 19.54
C ILE A 371 -14.35 9.95 19.63
N GLY A 372 -13.24 10.14 18.89
CA GLY A 372 -12.53 11.41 18.88
C GLY A 372 -13.40 12.59 18.44
N ARG A 373 -14.25 12.39 17.45
CA ARG A 373 -15.22 13.41 17.01
C ARG A 373 -16.29 13.68 18.07
N SER A 374 -16.77 12.65 18.76
CA SER A 374 -17.76 12.80 19.83
C SER A 374 -17.19 13.50 21.05
N VAL A 375 -15.91 13.27 21.38
CA VAL A 375 -15.19 14.04 22.40
C VAL A 375 -15.11 15.52 22.02
N ALA A 376 -14.79 15.85 20.78
CA ALA A 376 -14.77 17.24 20.32
C ALA A 376 -16.15 17.89 20.42
N ARG A 377 -17.20 17.18 20.02
CA ARG A 377 -18.59 17.63 20.16
C ARG A 377 -18.99 17.83 21.64
N ALA A 378 -18.59 16.91 22.49
CA ALA A 378 -18.87 16.98 23.94
C ALA A 378 -18.19 18.17 24.61
N LEU A 379 -17.00 18.55 24.12
CA LEU A 379 -16.26 19.73 24.60
C LEU A 379 -16.69 21.03 23.91
N GLY A 380 -17.58 20.99 22.91
CA GLY A 380 -17.94 22.16 22.11
C GLY A 380 -16.78 22.72 21.27
N LYS A 381 -15.75 21.91 21.00
CA LYS A 381 -14.53 22.33 20.30
C LYS A 381 -14.52 21.91 18.84
N GLN A 382 -13.77 22.65 18.01
CA GLN A 382 -13.53 22.28 16.61
C GLN A 382 -12.68 21.01 16.53
N PHE A 383 -12.93 20.20 15.50
CA PHE A 383 -12.27 18.93 15.31
C PHE A 383 -11.43 18.93 14.02
N PHE A 384 -10.16 18.62 14.16
CA PHE A 384 -9.27 18.41 13.03
C PHE A 384 -8.62 17.02 13.11
N ARG A 385 -8.52 16.33 11.97
CA ARG A 385 -7.92 15.00 11.87
C ARG A 385 -6.91 14.94 10.75
N PHE A 386 -5.75 14.36 11.05
CA PHE A 386 -4.77 13.95 10.04
C PHE A 386 -4.18 12.58 10.40
N SER A 387 -3.65 11.88 9.39
CA SER A 387 -3.00 10.58 9.60
C SER A 387 -1.50 10.74 9.47
N VAL A 388 -0.77 10.07 10.34
CA VAL A 388 0.70 9.95 10.27
C VAL A 388 1.13 8.59 9.74
N GLY A 389 0.18 7.71 9.41
CA GLY A 389 0.46 6.40 8.82
C GLY A 389 1.11 6.54 7.44
N GLY A 390 2.32 5.99 7.34
CA GLY A 390 3.13 6.08 6.11
C GLY A 390 3.95 7.37 5.96
N MET A 391 3.85 8.33 6.87
CA MET A 391 4.73 9.50 6.90
C MET A 391 6.17 9.08 7.13
N ARG A 392 7.08 9.72 6.40
CA ARG A 392 8.53 9.46 6.47
C ARG A 392 9.35 10.73 6.64
N ASP A 393 8.74 11.90 6.45
CA ASP A 393 9.39 13.21 6.52
C ASP A 393 8.79 14.00 7.69
N GLU A 394 9.65 14.49 8.58
CA GLU A 394 9.28 15.37 9.69
C GLU A 394 8.67 16.70 9.21
N ALA A 395 9.03 17.13 8.00
CA ALA A 395 8.51 18.36 7.41
C ALA A 395 6.99 18.31 7.17
N GLU A 396 6.38 17.13 7.07
CA GLU A 396 4.92 17.04 7.02
C GLU A 396 4.27 17.54 8.33
N ILE A 397 4.94 17.37 9.48
CA ILE A 397 4.45 17.79 10.80
C ILE A 397 4.87 19.22 11.10
N LYS A 398 6.16 19.55 10.89
CA LYS A 398 6.80 20.83 11.25
C LYS A 398 6.88 21.84 10.11
N GLY A 399 6.47 21.46 8.89
CA GLY A 399 6.54 22.35 7.72
C GLY A 399 7.92 22.40 7.05
N HIS A 400 7.95 22.88 5.84
CA HIS A 400 9.17 23.12 5.06
C HIS A 400 9.63 24.57 5.24
N ARG A 401 10.92 24.84 5.14
CA ARG A 401 11.41 26.21 5.14
C ARG A 401 10.79 27.00 3.98
N ARG A 402 10.24 28.19 4.28
CA ARG A 402 9.47 29.03 3.34
C ARG A 402 10.21 29.42 2.06
N THR A 403 11.54 29.31 2.05
CA THR A 403 12.38 29.64 0.89
C THR A 403 12.40 28.55 -0.19
N TYR A 404 11.88 27.37 0.09
CA TYR A 404 11.83 26.30 -0.89
C TYR A 404 10.62 26.43 -1.81
N VAL A 405 10.79 26.12 -3.10
CA VAL A 405 9.69 26.10 -4.07
C VAL A 405 8.69 25.00 -3.65
N GLY A 406 7.43 25.40 -3.49
CA GLY A 406 6.39 24.48 -3.05
C GLY A 406 6.32 24.23 -1.53
N ALA A 407 7.05 25.00 -0.71
CA ALA A 407 6.98 24.90 0.74
C ALA A 407 5.57 25.09 1.27
N LEU A 408 5.20 24.25 2.25
CA LEU A 408 3.92 24.29 2.93
C LEU A 408 4.12 24.25 4.45
N PRO A 409 3.25 24.91 5.23
CA PRO A 409 3.26 24.75 6.68
C PRO A 409 2.94 23.30 7.08
N GLY A 410 3.39 22.89 8.26
CA GLY A 410 3.12 21.57 8.80
C GLY A 410 1.65 21.32 9.14
N LYS A 411 1.30 20.06 9.34
CA LYS A 411 -0.10 19.65 9.64
C LYS A 411 -0.70 20.31 10.86
N ILE A 412 0.13 20.66 11.85
CA ILE A 412 -0.34 21.33 13.07
C ILE A 412 -0.83 22.75 12.73
N ILE A 413 -0.02 23.54 12.06
CA ILE A 413 -0.37 24.91 11.65
C ILE A 413 -1.52 24.92 10.63
N GLN A 414 -1.51 23.98 9.66
CA GLN A 414 -2.63 23.80 8.72
C GLN A 414 -3.94 23.50 9.48
N GLY A 415 -3.87 22.61 10.46
CA GLY A 415 -5.03 22.25 11.27
C GLY A 415 -5.60 23.42 12.08
N LEU A 416 -4.75 24.25 12.66
CA LEU A 416 -5.15 25.46 13.38
C LEU A 416 -5.83 26.48 12.43
N LYS A 417 -5.27 26.67 11.23
CA LYS A 417 -5.88 27.49 10.18
C LYS A 417 -7.28 27.02 9.81
N ILE A 418 -7.47 25.70 9.66
CA ILE A 418 -8.77 25.09 9.32
C ILE A 418 -9.76 25.17 10.48
N ALA A 419 -9.30 24.84 11.69
CA ALA A 419 -10.12 24.86 12.90
C ALA A 419 -10.54 26.26 13.34
N LYS A 420 -9.80 27.29 12.96
CA LYS A 420 -10.02 28.70 13.34
C LYS A 420 -10.17 28.89 14.85
N SER A 421 -9.54 28.04 15.64
CA SER A 421 -9.53 28.04 17.10
C SER A 421 -8.13 27.69 17.59
N ARG A 422 -7.70 28.29 18.73
CA ARG A 422 -6.43 28.00 19.38
C ARG A 422 -6.46 26.69 20.19
N ASP A 423 -7.64 26.23 20.56
CA ASP A 423 -7.88 25.10 21.46
C ASP A 423 -8.74 23.98 20.86
N PRO A 424 -8.54 23.59 19.59
CA PRO A 424 -9.31 22.53 18.96
C PRO A 424 -8.98 21.16 19.53
N VAL A 425 -9.75 20.15 19.11
CA VAL A 425 -9.39 18.74 19.28
C VAL A 425 -8.66 18.26 18.02
N PHE A 426 -7.41 17.87 18.17
CA PHE A 426 -6.60 17.27 17.09
C PHE A 426 -6.55 15.77 17.24
N MET A 427 -6.92 15.09 16.17
CA MET A 427 -6.80 13.65 16.09
C MET A 427 -5.67 13.24 15.15
N ILE A 428 -4.67 12.59 15.73
CA ILE A 428 -3.53 12.02 15.02
C ILE A 428 -3.81 10.52 14.82
N ASP A 429 -4.04 10.13 13.58
CA ASP A 429 -4.48 8.78 13.26
C ASP A 429 -3.31 7.90 12.82
N GLU A 430 -3.35 6.60 13.18
CA GLU A 430 -2.40 5.57 12.77
C GLU A 430 -0.94 5.83 13.18
N ILE A 431 -0.71 6.23 14.44
CA ILE A 431 0.65 6.49 14.95
C ILE A 431 1.54 5.23 14.95
N ASP A 432 0.94 4.06 15.04
CA ASP A 432 1.59 2.75 14.95
C ASP A 432 2.17 2.43 13.57
N LYS A 433 1.82 3.20 12.55
CA LYS A 433 2.26 3.01 11.16
C LYS A 433 3.26 4.05 10.65
N MET A 434 3.85 4.82 11.55
CA MET A 434 4.94 5.75 11.18
C MET A 434 6.16 4.98 10.69
N GLY A 435 6.78 5.45 9.61
CA GLY A 435 8.01 4.88 9.06
C GLY A 435 9.24 5.62 9.55
N ILE A 436 10.34 4.90 9.75
CA ILE A 436 11.67 5.50 9.94
C ILE A 436 12.30 5.67 8.56
N SER A 437 12.87 6.85 8.28
CA SER A 437 13.51 7.16 7.00
C SER A 437 14.83 7.92 7.22
N TYR A 438 15.73 7.84 6.25
CA TYR A 438 16.94 8.67 6.19
C TYR A 438 16.65 10.17 6.03
N GLN A 439 15.41 10.56 5.68
CA GLN A 439 15.01 11.96 5.43
C GLN A 439 14.43 12.67 6.64
N GLY A 440 14.38 12.03 7.80
CA GLY A 440 13.87 12.61 9.03
C GLY A 440 13.17 11.57 9.92
N ASP A 441 12.91 11.97 11.16
CA ASP A 441 12.17 11.15 12.14
C ASP A 441 10.87 11.84 12.54
N PRO A 442 9.73 11.46 11.94
CA PRO A 442 8.42 12.00 12.33
C PRO A 442 8.08 11.79 13.81
N SER A 443 8.66 10.75 14.45
CA SER A 443 8.42 10.48 15.86
C SER A 443 9.04 11.57 16.75
N SER A 444 10.22 12.05 16.41
CA SER A 444 10.88 13.16 17.10
C SER A 444 10.10 14.47 16.94
N ALA A 445 9.57 14.75 15.75
CA ALA A 445 8.71 15.91 15.52
C ALA A 445 7.41 15.82 16.34
N LEU A 446 6.81 14.64 16.46
CA LEU A 446 5.63 14.42 17.32
C LEU A 446 5.94 14.55 18.81
N LEU A 447 7.14 14.13 19.26
CA LEU A 447 7.56 14.33 20.64
C LEU A 447 7.52 15.81 21.01
N GLU A 448 8.04 16.69 20.15
CA GLU A 448 8.01 18.13 20.40
C GLU A 448 6.58 18.69 20.42
N VAL A 449 5.73 18.27 19.49
CA VAL A 449 4.31 18.69 19.42
C VAL A 449 3.54 18.25 20.67
N LEU A 450 3.80 17.03 21.13
CA LEU A 450 3.05 16.40 22.21
C LEU A 450 3.64 16.63 23.60
N ASP A 451 4.86 17.19 23.68
CA ASP A 451 5.51 17.48 24.94
C ASP A 451 4.95 18.77 25.58
N PRO A 452 4.35 18.70 26.77
CA PRO A 452 3.84 19.87 27.47
C PRO A 452 4.88 20.90 27.83
N GLU A 453 6.15 20.49 27.96
CA GLU A 453 7.25 21.37 28.30
C GLU A 453 7.78 22.16 27.08
N GLN A 454 7.44 21.73 25.86
CA GLN A 454 7.91 22.34 24.61
C GLN A 454 6.78 22.95 23.78
N ASN A 455 5.56 22.41 23.87
CA ASN A 455 4.45 22.78 23.00
C ASN A 455 3.89 24.20 23.23
N PHE A 456 4.25 24.88 24.32
CA PHE A 456 3.87 26.28 24.54
C PHE A 456 4.62 27.24 23.59
N SER A 457 5.71 26.79 22.99
CA SER A 457 6.53 27.57 22.04
C SER A 457 6.86 26.74 20.80
N PHE A 458 5.86 26.04 20.25
CA PHE A 458 6.03 25.23 19.04
C PHE A 458 6.41 26.11 17.86
N ARG A 459 7.44 25.70 17.12
CA ARG A 459 7.96 26.45 15.96
C ARG A 459 7.87 25.58 14.70
N ASP A 460 6.95 25.94 13.82
CA ASP A 460 6.83 25.38 12.48
C ASP A 460 7.86 26.03 11.56
N HIS A 461 8.55 25.26 10.72
CA HIS A 461 9.62 25.77 9.86
C HIS A 461 9.14 26.72 8.75
N TYR A 462 7.88 26.65 8.34
CA TYR A 462 7.30 27.58 7.38
C TYR A 462 6.87 28.88 8.05
N LEU A 463 6.18 28.77 9.18
CA LEU A 463 5.71 29.92 9.96
C LEU A 463 6.87 30.65 10.61
N ASP A 464 7.82 29.92 11.17
CA ASP A 464 9.01 30.41 11.90
C ASP A 464 8.72 31.43 13.00
N LEU A 465 7.54 31.31 13.60
CA LEU A 465 7.12 32.05 14.77
C LEU A 465 6.75 31.08 15.89
N PRO A 466 7.03 31.38 17.15
CA PRO A 466 6.55 30.55 18.27
C PRO A 466 5.03 30.62 18.34
N PHE A 467 4.39 29.47 18.33
CA PHE A 467 2.93 29.33 18.48
C PHE A 467 2.62 28.41 19.65
N ASP A 468 1.81 28.91 20.58
CA ASP A 468 1.40 28.10 21.73
C ASP A 468 0.29 27.12 21.35
N ILE A 469 0.62 25.82 21.31
CA ILE A 469 -0.27 24.70 21.03
C ILE A 469 -0.64 23.90 22.28
N SER A 470 -0.28 24.38 23.48
CA SER A 470 -0.52 23.67 24.76
C SER A 470 -2.00 23.46 25.09
N ASN A 471 -2.88 24.26 24.51
CA ASN A 471 -4.33 24.18 24.72
C ASN A 471 -5.04 23.21 23.75
N ILE A 472 -4.33 22.68 22.76
CA ILE A 472 -4.88 21.67 21.85
C ILE A 472 -5.14 20.39 22.63
N PHE A 473 -6.30 19.79 22.39
CA PHE A 473 -6.62 18.47 22.92
C PHE A 473 -6.18 17.39 21.91
N PHE A 474 -5.09 16.71 22.23
CA PHE A 474 -4.58 15.66 21.34
C PHE A 474 -5.25 14.31 21.63
N ILE A 475 -5.80 13.69 20.58
CA ILE A 475 -6.27 12.31 20.58
C ILE A 475 -5.44 11.57 19.53
N VAL A 476 -4.81 10.50 19.94
CA VAL A 476 -3.98 9.67 19.07
C VAL A 476 -4.67 8.33 18.86
N THR A 477 -4.53 7.70 17.69
CA THR A 477 -5.04 6.35 17.47
C THR A 477 -3.94 5.40 17.01
N ALA A 478 -4.06 4.16 17.48
CA ALA A 478 -3.20 3.06 17.06
C ALA A 478 -4.01 1.77 16.92
N ASN A 479 -3.51 0.80 16.17
CA ASN A 479 -4.05 -0.54 16.18
C ASN A 479 -3.32 -1.42 17.20
N THR A 480 -1.99 -1.23 17.35
CA THR A 480 -1.11 -1.91 18.32
C THR A 480 -0.23 -0.88 19.02
N LEU A 481 0.34 -1.25 20.17
CA LEU A 481 1.29 -0.42 20.90
C LEU A 481 2.75 -0.76 20.57
N ASP A 482 3.00 -1.94 20.01
CA ASP A 482 4.32 -2.55 19.90
C ASP A 482 5.30 -1.75 19.03
N THR A 483 4.76 -1.03 18.04
CA THR A 483 5.55 -0.23 17.08
C THR A 483 5.70 1.23 17.50
N ILE A 484 5.03 1.66 18.57
CA ILE A 484 5.08 3.05 19.04
C ILE A 484 6.32 3.21 19.94
N PRO A 485 7.18 4.22 19.68
CA PRO A 485 8.32 4.52 20.51
C PRO A 485 7.92 4.76 21.97
N ARG A 486 8.65 4.14 22.91
CA ARG A 486 8.39 4.27 24.36
C ARG A 486 8.27 5.72 24.85
N PRO A 487 9.14 6.67 24.45
CA PRO A 487 9.01 8.06 24.88
C PRO A 487 7.69 8.72 24.50
N LEU A 488 7.05 8.30 23.43
CA LEU A 488 5.71 8.75 23.06
C LEU A 488 4.64 8.08 23.93
N LEU A 489 4.76 6.77 24.17
CA LEU A 489 3.82 6.01 25.01
C LEU A 489 3.78 6.53 26.45
N ASP A 490 4.91 6.89 27.03
CA ASP A 490 5.02 7.39 28.41
C ASP A 490 4.24 8.71 28.64
N ARG A 491 3.94 9.43 27.56
CA ARG A 491 3.16 10.67 27.58
C ARG A 491 1.67 10.48 27.30
N MET A 492 1.25 9.23 27.02
CA MET A 492 -0.10 8.93 26.57
C MET A 492 -0.92 8.19 27.61
N GLU A 493 -2.13 8.63 27.85
CA GLU A 493 -3.15 7.85 28.55
C GLU A 493 -3.76 6.86 27.57
N VAL A 494 -3.43 5.58 27.74
CA VAL A 494 -3.86 4.52 26.81
C VAL A 494 -5.22 3.98 27.20
N ILE A 495 -6.18 4.12 26.29
CA ILE A 495 -7.52 3.50 26.40
C ILE A 495 -7.63 2.41 25.33
N GLN A 496 -7.77 1.16 25.77
CA GLN A 496 -7.97 0.03 24.88
C GLN A 496 -9.44 -0.08 24.46
N LEU A 497 -9.69 -0.11 23.17
CA LEU A 497 -10.99 -0.36 22.58
C LEU A 497 -11.06 -1.83 22.16
N PRO A 498 -11.84 -2.64 22.87
CA PRO A 498 -12.01 -4.03 22.47
C PRO A 498 -12.85 -4.15 21.19
N GLY A 499 -12.82 -5.33 20.58
CA GLY A 499 -13.73 -5.67 19.50
C GLY A 499 -15.18 -5.81 19.98
N TYR A 500 -16.12 -5.60 19.06
CA TYR A 500 -17.55 -5.77 19.34
C TYR A 500 -17.98 -7.23 19.25
N VAL A 501 -18.90 -7.62 20.15
CA VAL A 501 -19.61 -8.89 20.04
C VAL A 501 -20.79 -8.80 19.06
N ASP A 502 -21.30 -9.94 18.57
CA ASP A 502 -22.32 -9.94 17.52
C ASP A 502 -23.60 -9.19 17.93
N VAL A 503 -23.98 -9.27 19.19
CA VAL A 503 -25.15 -8.54 19.74
C VAL A 503 -24.91 -7.02 19.65
N GLU A 504 -23.73 -6.55 20.02
CA GLU A 504 -23.35 -5.13 19.92
C GLU A 504 -23.31 -4.69 18.44
N LYS A 505 -22.74 -5.51 17.55
CA LYS A 505 -22.71 -5.21 16.10
C LYS A 505 -24.12 -5.07 15.51
N ILE A 506 -25.09 -5.88 15.96
CA ILE A 506 -26.49 -5.78 15.53
C ILE A 506 -27.07 -4.45 15.96
N GLU A 507 -26.87 -4.05 17.21
CA GLU A 507 -27.43 -2.78 17.71
C GLU A 507 -26.72 -1.57 17.08
N ILE A 508 -25.39 -1.63 16.91
CA ILE A 508 -24.63 -0.63 16.15
C ILE A 508 -25.15 -0.52 14.71
N ALA A 509 -25.40 -1.67 14.05
CA ALA A 509 -25.95 -1.66 12.70
C ALA A 509 -27.32 -0.98 12.64
N ARG A 510 -28.22 -1.28 13.59
CA ARG A 510 -29.59 -0.72 13.64
C ARG A 510 -29.61 0.77 13.91
N HIS A 511 -28.84 1.19 14.92
CA HIS A 511 -28.90 2.57 15.41
C HIS A 511 -28.05 3.52 14.56
N PHE A 512 -26.93 3.07 14.01
CA PHE A 512 -25.97 3.97 13.37
C PHE A 512 -25.66 3.62 11.90
N LEU A 513 -25.33 2.34 11.58
CA LEU A 513 -24.83 2.02 10.24
C LEU A 513 -25.93 2.03 9.18
N ILE A 514 -27.08 1.42 9.47
CA ILE A 514 -28.20 1.34 8.52
C ILE A 514 -28.75 2.73 8.20
N PRO A 515 -29.11 3.59 9.20
CA PRO A 515 -29.61 4.94 8.90
C PRO A 515 -28.64 5.77 8.06
N ARG A 516 -27.35 5.74 8.44
CA ARG A 516 -26.28 6.46 7.74
C ARG A 516 -26.06 5.94 6.32
N SER A 517 -26.11 4.62 6.15
CA SER A 517 -25.94 3.99 4.84
C SER A 517 -27.15 4.25 3.92
N LEU A 518 -28.37 4.27 4.45
CA LEU A 518 -29.57 4.64 3.70
C LEU A 518 -29.48 6.08 3.17
N GLU A 519 -29.14 7.02 4.03
CA GLU A 519 -28.97 8.43 3.68
C GLU A 519 -27.90 8.59 2.58
N ARG A 520 -26.73 7.95 2.73
CA ARG A 520 -25.63 7.99 1.76
C ARG A 520 -26.01 7.44 0.41
N ASN A 521 -26.91 6.45 0.36
CA ASN A 521 -27.37 5.82 -0.89
C ASN A 521 -28.70 6.40 -1.42
N GLY A 522 -29.20 7.51 -0.83
CA GLY A 522 -30.41 8.19 -1.29
C GLY A 522 -31.71 7.43 -1.01
N LEU A 523 -31.70 6.54 -0.01
CA LEU A 523 -32.86 5.75 0.41
C LEU A 523 -33.53 6.34 1.63
N ALA A 524 -34.88 6.29 1.69
CA ALA A 524 -35.62 6.76 2.85
C ALA A 524 -35.42 5.81 4.05
N LYS A 525 -35.44 6.37 5.28
CA LYS A 525 -35.19 5.63 6.54
C LYS A 525 -36.11 4.43 6.76
N ASN A 526 -37.33 4.47 6.21
CA ASN A 526 -38.33 3.40 6.35
C ASN A 526 -38.40 2.44 5.16
N GLN A 527 -37.60 2.66 4.13
CA GLN A 527 -37.62 1.90 2.88
C GLN A 527 -37.01 0.51 2.99
N VAL A 528 -36.01 0.34 3.85
CA VAL A 528 -35.33 -0.95 4.04
C VAL A 528 -35.39 -1.36 5.52
N LYS A 529 -35.88 -2.58 5.79
CA LYS A 529 -35.94 -3.15 7.12
C LYS A 529 -35.18 -4.48 7.17
N TYR A 530 -34.30 -4.61 8.13
CA TYR A 530 -33.52 -5.82 8.37
C TYR A 530 -34.12 -6.66 9.49
N THR A 531 -34.18 -7.97 9.29
CA THR A 531 -34.44 -8.91 10.39
C THR A 531 -33.16 -9.12 11.22
N ARG A 532 -33.30 -9.54 12.48
CA ARG A 532 -32.14 -9.84 13.33
C ARG A 532 -31.29 -10.96 12.71
N ASP A 533 -31.93 -11.98 12.16
CA ASP A 533 -31.25 -13.11 11.54
C ASP A 533 -30.49 -12.71 10.29
N ALA A 534 -31.01 -11.77 9.51
CA ALA A 534 -30.28 -11.20 8.37
C ALA A 534 -28.98 -10.51 8.78
N LEU A 535 -29.03 -9.71 9.85
CA LEU A 535 -27.83 -9.05 10.39
C LEU A 535 -26.81 -10.06 10.90
N LEU A 536 -27.27 -11.10 11.61
CA LEU A 536 -26.40 -12.20 12.05
C LEU A 536 -25.72 -12.90 10.85
N VAL A 537 -26.49 -13.22 9.80
CA VAL A 537 -25.93 -13.83 8.59
C VAL A 537 -24.90 -12.92 7.92
N ILE A 538 -25.11 -11.59 7.91
CA ILE A 538 -24.13 -10.65 7.38
C ILE A 538 -22.85 -10.63 8.23
N ILE A 539 -23.00 -10.61 9.56
CA ILE A 539 -21.88 -10.57 10.51
C ILE A 539 -21.05 -11.87 10.38
N ASP A 540 -21.70 -13.03 10.41
CA ASP A 540 -21.04 -14.33 10.40
C ASP A 540 -20.50 -14.71 9.02
N GLY A 541 -21.28 -14.46 7.96
CA GLY A 541 -20.96 -14.92 6.62
C GLY A 541 -20.15 -13.95 5.75
N TYR A 542 -20.14 -12.64 6.06
CA TYR A 542 -19.54 -11.63 5.18
C TYR A 542 -18.66 -10.61 5.90
N ALA A 543 -18.80 -10.48 7.23
CA ALA A 543 -18.14 -9.44 8.00
C ALA A 543 -17.52 -9.96 9.32
N ARG A 544 -16.77 -11.07 9.24
CA ARG A 544 -16.01 -11.61 10.38
C ARG A 544 -14.83 -10.68 10.68
N GLU A 545 -15.03 -9.74 11.57
CA GLU A 545 -14.04 -8.77 12.00
C GLU A 545 -14.28 -8.37 13.46
N ALA A 546 -13.26 -7.81 14.11
CA ALA A 546 -13.42 -7.27 15.47
C ALA A 546 -14.27 -6.00 15.51
N GLY A 547 -14.19 -5.18 14.47
CA GLY A 547 -14.98 -3.94 14.32
C GLY A 547 -16.26 -4.12 13.50
N VAL A 548 -16.70 -3.04 12.85
CA VAL A 548 -17.92 -2.97 12.03
C VAL A 548 -17.68 -2.42 10.62
N ARG A 549 -16.42 -2.35 10.16
CA ARG A 549 -16.07 -1.74 8.85
C ARG A 549 -16.56 -2.57 7.66
N ASN A 550 -16.40 -3.89 7.70
CA ASN A 550 -16.86 -4.78 6.64
C ASN A 550 -18.38 -4.98 6.72
N LEU A 551 -18.95 -4.92 7.93
CA LEU A 551 -20.40 -4.88 8.13
C LEU A 551 -21.01 -3.65 7.44
N GLU A 552 -20.43 -2.45 7.66
CA GLU A 552 -20.86 -1.23 6.97
C GLU A 552 -20.77 -1.35 5.45
N LYS A 553 -19.62 -1.87 4.93
CA LYS A 553 -19.46 -2.11 3.48
C LYS A 553 -20.49 -3.09 2.91
N SER A 554 -20.84 -4.12 3.67
CA SER A 554 -21.84 -5.11 3.26
C SER A 554 -23.24 -4.51 3.22
N LEU A 555 -23.61 -3.71 4.21
CA LEU A 555 -24.86 -2.94 4.23
C LEU A 555 -24.92 -1.95 3.05
N ASP A 556 -23.86 -1.18 2.81
CA ASP A 556 -23.76 -0.27 1.67
C ASP A 556 -23.91 -1.00 0.31
N LYS A 557 -23.34 -2.20 0.20
CA LYS A 557 -23.49 -3.02 -1.02
C LYS A 557 -24.94 -3.45 -1.26
N ILE A 558 -25.65 -3.81 -0.19
CA ILE A 558 -27.09 -4.15 -0.27
C ILE A 558 -27.89 -2.90 -0.68
N HIS A 559 -27.67 -1.77 -0.01
CA HIS A 559 -28.38 -0.54 -0.28
C HIS A 559 -28.15 -0.01 -1.69
N ARG A 560 -26.91 -0.06 -2.21
CA ARG A 560 -26.63 0.28 -3.61
C ARG A 560 -27.37 -0.59 -4.62
N LYS A 561 -27.48 -1.91 -4.35
CA LYS A 561 -28.23 -2.81 -5.23
C LYS A 561 -29.73 -2.54 -5.17
N ILE A 562 -30.26 -2.18 -4.00
CA ILE A 562 -31.66 -1.78 -3.83
C ILE A 562 -31.91 -0.45 -4.58
N ALA A 563 -31.05 0.55 -4.38
CA ALA A 563 -31.14 1.83 -5.10
C ALA A 563 -31.11 1.63 -6.62
N LYS A 564 -30.23 0.74 -7.11
CA LYS A 564 -30.19 0.35 -8.52
C LYS A 564 -31.54 -0.24 -9.00
N SER A 565 -32.14 -1.16 -8.23
CA SER A 565 -33.42 -1.79 -8.62
C SER A 565 -34.56 -0.78 -8.62
N ILE A 566 -34.60 0.13 -7.64
CA ILE A 566 -35.59 1.20 -7.57
C ILE A 566 -35.52 2.09 -8.81
N VAL A 567 -34.32 2.49 -9.24
CA VAL A 567 -34.14 3.37 -10.38
C VAL A 567 -34.47 2.66 -11.70
N ILE A 568 -34.03 1.41 -11.89
CA ILE A 568 -34.25 0.67 -13.14
C ILE A 568 -35.69 0.24 -13.29
N GLU A 569 -36.35 -0.20 -12.21
CA GLU A 569 -37.70 -0.75 -12.23
C GLU A 569 -38.77 0.28 -11.86
N ASN A 570 -38.39 1.56 -11.66
CA ASN A 570 -39.24 2.71 -11.29
C ASN A 570 -40.12 2.45 -10.05
N ARG A 571 -39.58 1.78 -9.02
CA ARG A 571 -40.28 1.35 -7.80
C ARG A 571 -40.00 2.25 -6.60
N GLN A 572 -40.22 3.55 -6.71
CA GLN A 572 -39.80 4.54 -5.70
C GLN A 572 -40.45 4.35 -4.30
N GLU A 573 -41.65 3.80 -4.23
CA GLU A 573 -42.39 3.61 -2.97
C GLU A 573 -42.26 2.21 -2.35
N GLU A 574 -41.50 1.30 -2.97
CA GLU A 574 -41.38 -0.08 -2.51
C GLU A 574 -40.59 -0.16 -1.21
N LYS A 575 -41.10 -0.98 -0.26
CA LYS A 575 -40.43 -1.30 1.01
C LYS A 575 -39.75 -2.66 0.90
N PHE A 576 -38.46 -2.68 1.21
CA PHE A 576 -37.64 -3.88 1.14
C PHE A 576 -37.44 -4.49 2.53
N LYS A 577 -37.83 -5.76 2.68
CA LYS A 577 -37.51 -6.54 3.86
C LYS A 577 -36.32 -7.44 3.57
N ILE A 578 -35.24 -7.25 4.33
CA ILE A 578 -34.04 -8.05 4.20
C ILE A 578 -34.07 -9.14 5.26
N ASP A 579 -34.29 -10.34 4.81
CA ASP A 579 -34.19 -11.57 5.56
C ASP A 579 -32.93 -12.38 5.15
N LYS A 580 -32.75 -13.56 5.70
CA LYS A 580 -31.61 -14.44 5.43
C LYS A 580 -31.43 -14.73 3.92
N HIS A 581 -32.51 -14.99 3.20
CA HIS A 581 -32.47 -15.31 1.76
C HIS A 581 -32.14 -14.06 0.91
N ALA A 582 -32.68 -12.91 1.30
CA ALA A 582 -32.38 -11.64 0.65
C ALA A 582 -30.90 -11.28 0.78
N VAL A 583 -30.25 -11.59 1.91
CA VAL A 583 -28.81 -11.35 2.08
C VAL A 583 -28.01 -12.08 1.00
N GLU A 584 -28.25 -13.36 0.79
CA GLU A 584 -27.56 -14.14 -0.24
C GLU A 584 -27.84 -13.64 -1.66
N LYS A 585 -29.09 -13.21 -1.92
CA LYS A 585 -29.46 -12.59 -3.21
C LYS A 585 -28.63 -11.33 -3.50
N TYR A 586 -28.42 -10.48 -2.49
CA TYR A 586 -27.70 -9.22 -2.67
C TYR A 586 -26.18 -9.33 -2.55
N LEU A 587 -25.66 -10.15 -1.63
CA LEU A 587 -24.22 -10.24 -1.37
C LEU A 587 -23.54 -11.39 -2.14
N GLY A 588 -24.31 -12.40 -2.58
CA GLY A 588 -23.80 -13.64 -3.16
C GLY A 588 -23.59 -14.71 -2.08
N LYS A 589 -22.89 -15.79 -2.40
CA LYS A 589 -22.56 -16.83 -1.42
C LYS A 589 -21.70 -16.29 -0.30
N PRO A 590 -21.91 -16.75 0.96
CA PRO A 590 -21.08 -16.33 2.09
C PRO A 590 -19.59 -16.57 1.83
N ILE A 591 -18.78 -15.58 2.19
CA ILE A 591 -17.32 -15.65 2.11
C ILE A 591 -16.81 -16.63 3.17
N PHE A 592 -17.35 -16.49 4.38
CA PHE A 592 -17.08 -17.37 5.50
C PHE A 592 -18.21 -18.39 5.58
N ARG A 593 -17.95 -19.59 5.18
CA ARG A 593 -18.90 -20.69 5.42
C ARG A 593 -18.77 -21.14 6.87
N ASP A 594 -19.87 -21.68 7.45
CA ASP A 594 -19.74 -22.50 8.65
C ASP A 594 -18.84 -23.67 8.26
N GLU A 595 -17.53 -23.51 8.50
CA GLU A 595 -16.65 -24.65 8.51
C GLU A 595 -17.27 -25.65 9.49
N GLU A 596 -17.35 -26.92 9.11
CA GLU A 596 -17.77 -27.99 10.01
C GLU A 596 -17.12 -27.73 11.35
N LEU A 597 -17.93 -27.56 12.40
CA LEU A 597 -17.50 -27.20 13.75
C LEU A 597 -16.18 -27.89 14.04
N LYS A 598 -15.10 -27.14 14.19
CA LYS A 598 -13.77 -27.71 14.50
C LYS A 598 -13.98 -28.62 15.73
N ARG A 599 -13.87 -29.90 15.58
CA ARG A 599 -14.09 -30.87 16.66
C ARG A 599 -12.84 -31.69 16.85
N ALA A 600 -12.48 -31.93 18.09
CA ALA A 600 -11.47 -32.90 18.44
C ALA A 600 -12.04 -34.33 18.24
N SER A 601 -12.19 -34.73 16.98
CA SER A 601 -12.92 -35.97 16.59
C SER A 601 -12.16 -37.26 16.87
N ARG A 602 -10.86 -37.20 17.07
CA ARG A 602 -9.96 -38.34 17.29
C ARG A 602 -8.84 -37.96 18.26
N PRO A 603 -8.13 -38.97 18.84
CA PRO A 603 -6.92 -38.74 19.61
C PRO A 603 -5.90 -37.90 18.82
N GLY A 604 -5.14 -37.07 19.51
CA GLY A 604 -4.17 -36.16 18.90
C GLY A 604 -4.74 -34.81 18.45
N MET A 605 -6.02 -34.53 18.69
CA MET A 605 -6.64 -33.25 18.31
C MET A 605 -7.09 -32.48 19.54
N ALA A 606 -6.81 -31.17 19.58
CA ALA A 606 -7.22 -30.22 20.61
C ALA A 606 -7.69 -28.90 19.99
N ILE A 607 -8.59 -28.19 20.69
CA ILE A 607 -9.08 -26.88 20.28
C ILE A 607 -8.48 -25.82 21.19
N GLY A 608 -7.70 -24.92 20.60
CA GLY A 608 -7.18 -23.72 21.24
C GLY A 608 -8.00 -22.49 20.91
N LEU A 609 -7.78 -21.42 21.67
CA LEU A 609 -8.32 -20.10 21.42
C LEU A 609 -7.20 -19.15 21.05
N ALA A 610 -7.32 -18.50 19.91
CA ALA A 610 -6.37 -17.53 19.42
C ALA A 610 -7.00 -16.12 19.34
N TRP A 611 -6.15 -15.13 19.41
CA TRP A 611 -6.50 -13.74 19.08
C TRP A 611 -5.78 -13.34 17.80
N THR A 612 -6.50 -12.71 16.90
CA THR A 612 -5.98 -12.23 15.62
C THR A 612 -6.40 -10.78 15.40
N SER A 613 -5.82 -10.11 14.41
CA SER A 613 -6.24 -8.77 13.98
C SER A 613 -7.71 -8.70 13.53
N LEU A 614 -8.32 -9.85 13.21
CA LEU A 614 -9.73 -9.98 12.85
C LEU A 614 -10.64 -10.27 14.05
N GLY A 615 -10.08 -10.39 15.26
CA GLY A 615 -10.77 -10.77 16.48
C GLY A 615 -10.33 -12.16 16.98
N GLY A 616 -11.09 -12.70 17.94
CA GLY A 616 -10.83 -14.05 18.43
C GLY A 616 -11.21 -15.14 17.41
N ASP A 617 -10.46 -16.24 17.40
CA ASP A 617 -10.77 -17.44 16.61
C ASP A 617 -10.43 -18.73 17.37
N THR A 618 -10.98 -19.86 16.89
CA THR A 618 -10.63 -21.18 17.40
C THR A 618 -9.55 -21.81 16.56
N LEU A 619 -8.55 -22.39 17.20
CA LEU A 619 -7.39 -23.01 16.59
C LEU A 619 -7.48 -24.53 16.77
N LEU A 620 -7.60 -25.27 15.69
CA LEU A 620 -7.47 -26.72 15.75
C LEU A 620 -6.00 -27.09 15.73
N ILE A 621 -5.56 -27.88 16.71
CA ILE A 621 -4.20 -28.41 16.79
C ILE A 621 -4.27 -29.91 16.58
N GLU A 622 -3.48 -30.42 15.66
CA GLU A 622 -3.42 -31.83 15.29
C GLU A 622 -2.02 -32.38 15.55
N ALA A 623 -1.95 -33.51 16.22
CA ALA A 623 -0.73 -34.24 16.47
C ALA A 623 -0.86 -35.69 15.92
N VAL A 624 0.17 -36.13 15.21
CA VAL A 624 0.24 -37.49 14.66
C VAL A 624 1.61 -38.08 14.94
N ALA A 625 1.65 -39.39 15.24
CA ALA A 625 2.87 -40.16 15.42
C ALA A 625 3.08 -41.10 14.23
N ASN A 626 4.15 -40.92 13.49
CA ASN A 626 4.54 -41.79 12.39
C ASN A 626 5.71 -42.70 12.82
N PRO A 627 5.71 -43.98 12.46
CA PRO A 627 6.86 -44.85 12.69
C PRO A 627 8.10 -44.27 12.00
N GLY A 628 9.24 -44.26 12.68
CA GLY A 628 10.50 -43.71 12.15
C GLY A 628 11.50 -43.35 13.24
N LYS A 629 12.56 -42.64 12.85
CA LYS A 629 13.54 -42.09 13.83
C LYS A 629 12.87 -41.01 14.66
N GLU A 630 13.36 -40.82 15.88
CA GLU A 630 12.97 -39.71 16.76
C GLU A 630 13.00 -38.39 16.02
N GLY A 631 11.93 -37.59 16.15
CA GLY A 631 11.84 -36.29 15.56
C GLY A 631 10.56 -35.55 15.94
N PHE A 632 10.66 -34.24 16.03
CA PHE A 632 9.52 -33.35 16.25
C PHE A 632 9.39 -32.39 15.07
N LYS A 633 8.34 -32.57 14.28
CA LYS A 633 8.08 -31.78 13.09
C LYS A 633 6.92 -30.81 13.34
N LEU A 634 7.12 -29.55 12.96
CA LEU A 634 6.14 -28.48 13.09
C LEU A 634 5.71 -27.99 11.72
N THR A 635 4.41 -27.80 11.51
CA THR A 635 3.85 -27.20 10.29
C THR A 635 2.60 -26.34 10.60
N GLY A 636 2.27 -25.39 9.73
CA GLY A 636 1.11 -24.50 9.90
C GLY A 636 1.47 -23.04 10.03
N GLN A 637 2.63 -22.62 9.50
CA GLN A 637 3.16 -21.25 9.56
C GLN A 637 3.22 -20.69 10.99
N MET A 638 3.79 -21.48 11.90
CA MET A 638 4.06 -21.06 13.27
C MET A 638 5.24 -20.10 13.30
N GLY A 639 5.07 -18.93 13.92
CA GLY A 639 6.14 -17.98 14.21
C GLY A 639 7.10 -18.51 15.30
N PRO A 640 8.23 -17.80 15.53
CA PRO A 640 9.28 -18.26 16.43
C PRO A 640 8.79 -18.55 17.86
N VAL A 641 7.95 -17.67 18.41
CA VAL A 641 7.42 -17.81 19.79
C VAL A 641 6.52 -19.05 19.90
N MET A 642 5.69 -19.29 18.89
CA MET A 642 4.81 -20.48 18.89
C MET A 642 5.60 -21.78 18.68
N GLN A 643 6.68 -21.76 17.91
CA GLN A 643 7.58 -22.92 17.74
C GLN A 643 8.31 -23.24 19.06
N GLU A 644 8.77 -22.23 19.78
CA GLU A 644 9.36 -22.40 21.12
C GLU A 644 8.35 -23.01 22.09
N SER A 645 7.12 -22.46 22.13
CA SER A 645 6.02 -22.98 22.94
C SER A 645 5.69 -24.46 22.61
N ALA A 646 5.76 -24.84 21.33
CA ALA A 646 5.57 -26.24 20.91
C ALA A 646 6.71 -27.14 21.42
N GLY A 647 7.94 -26.66 21.40
CA GLY A 647 9.10 -27.35 21.97
C GLY A 647 8.98 -27.57 23.47
N ILE A 648 8.51 -26.54 24.21
CA ILE A 648 8.21 -26.63 25.65
C ILE A 648 7.11 -27.67 25.92
N ALA A 649 6.03 -27.60 25.17
CA ALA A 649 4.91 -28.56 25.29
C ALA A 649 5.37 -30.00 25.01
N TYR A 650 6.18 -30.22 23.99
CA TYR A 650 6.74 -31.54 23.66
C TYR A 650 7.64 -32.07 24.77
N THR A 651 8.54 -31.23 25.29
CA THR A 651 9.44 -31.61 26.40
C THR A 651 8.68 -31.95 27.67
N TYR A 652 7.67 -31.13 28.01
CA TYR A 652 6.82 -31.37 29.17
C TYR A 652 6.06 -32.71 29.04
N VAL A 653 5.47 -32.97 27.87
CA VAL A 653 4.73 -34.19 27.63
C VAL A 653 5.61 -35.43 27.73
N ARG A 654 6.81 -35.42 27.16
CA ARG A 654 7.79 -36.51 27.32
C ARG A 654 8.07 -36.85 28.80
N ASN A 655 8.22 -35.80 29.60
CA ASN A 655 8.50 -35.96 31.03
C ASN A 655 7.31 -36.53 31.80
N ILE A 656 6.11 -35.95 31.63
CA ILE A 656 4.92 -36.35 32.42
C ILE A 656 4.44 -37.76 32.09
N VAL A 657 4.52 -38.17 30.80
CA VAL A 657 4.06 -39.48 30.38
C VAL A 657 4.97 -40.61 30.91
N ALA A 658 6.27 -40.36 31.04
CA ALA A 658 7.23 -41.26 31.66
C ALA A 658 6.95 -41.41 33.15
N GLN A 659 6.77 -40.29 33.86
CA GLN A 659 6.58 -40.25 35.29
C GLN A 659 5.22 -40.75 35.77
N LYS A 660 4.13 -40.31 35.10
CA LYS A 660 2.75 -40.56 35.60
C LYS A 660 2.07 -41.73 34.94
N TYR A 661 2.43 -42.06 33.69
CA TYR A 661 1.72 -43.09 32.89
C TYR A 661 2.60 -44.27 32.53
N GLY A 662 3.85 -44.29 32.92
CA GLY A 662 4.76 -45.42 32.68
C GLY A 662 5.09 -45.67 31.20
N ILE A 663 4.79 -44.70 30.33
CA ILE A 663 5.09 -44.80 28.90
C ILE A 663 6.57 -44.47 28.70
N GLN A 664 7.31 -45.50 28.25
CA GLN A 664 8.76 -45.46 28.15
C GLN A 664 9.23 -44.56 26.99
N ALA A 665 10.50 -44.13 27.04
CA ALA A 665 11.11 -43.25 26.05
C ALA A 665 11.03 -43.77 24.59
N GLU A 666 10.99 -45.12 24.43
CA GLU A 666 10.89 -45.80 23.13
C GLU A 666 9.68 -45.37 22.31
N PHE A 667 8.59 -44.89 22.98
CA PHE A 667 7.45 -44.36 22.23
C PHE A 667 7.86 -43.18 21.35
N PHE A 668 8.74 -42.31 21.85
CA PHE A 668 9.23 -41.13 21.13
C PHE A 668 10.42 -41.46 20.24
N GLU A 669 11.30 -42.34 20.69
CA GLU A 669 12.53 -42.71 19.97
C GLU A 669 12.25 -43.47 18.67
N SER A 670 11.16 -44.26 18.65
CA SER A 670 10.71 -45.04 17.49
C SER A 670 9.71 -44.34 16.59
N ARG A 671 9.41 -43.06 16.86
CA ARG A 671 8.37 -42.30 16.12
C ARG A 671 8.79 -40.86 15.88
N GLN A 672 8.42 -40.34 14.72
CA GLN A 672 8.41 -38.92 14.43
C GLN A 672 7.03 -38.35 14.80
N ILE A 673 7.02 -37.42 15.76
CA ILE A 673 5.82 -36.69 16.14
C ILE A 673 5.68 -35.48 15.21
N HIS A 674 4.53 -35.34 14.57
CA HIS A 674 4.22 -34.21 13.71
C HIS A 674 3.06 -33.42 14.33
N LEU A 675 3.31 -32.18 14.73
CA LEU A 675 2.32 -31.22 15.20
C LEU A 675 1.97 -30.27 14.07
N HIS A 676 0.69 -30.17 13.76
CA HIS A 676 0.18 -29.33 12.67
C HIS A 676 -0.93 -28.42 13.18
N ILE A 677 -0.90 -27.16 12.73
CA ILE A 677 -2.01 -26.22 12.91
C ILE A 677 -2.54 -25.88 11.52
N PRO A 678 -3.75 -26.37 11.16
CA PRO A 678 -4.39 -26.11 9.87
C PRO A 678 -4.54 -24.61 9.57
N GLU A 679 -4.93 -24.25 8.33
CA GLU A 679 -5.03 -22.88 7.82
C GLU A 679 -3.65 -22.22 7.60
N GLY A 680 -2.80 -22.90 6.82
CA GLY A 680 -1.44 -22.45 6.49
C GLY A 680 -1.33 -21.14 5.72
N ALA A 681 -2.43 -20.52 5.31
CA ALA A 681 -2.43 -19.19 4.67
C ALA A 681 -2.27 -18.02 5.66
N THR A 682 -2.50 -18.28 6.97
CA THR A 682 -2.42 -17.24 8.01
C THR A 682 -1.26 -17.53 8.95
N PRO A 683 -0.25 -16.65 9.06
CA PRO A 683 0.81 -16.77 10.06
C PRO A 683 0.22 -16.74 11.47
N LYS A 684 0.76 -17.60 12.34
CA LYS A 684 0.32 -17.73 13.74
C LYS A 684 1.53 -17.62 14.65
N ASP A 685 1.46 -16.75 15.64
CA ASP A 685 2.54 -16.63 16.63
C ASP A 685 1.97 -16.35 18.04
N GLY A 686 2.76 -16.65 19.05
CA GLY A 686 2.42 -16.41 20.44
C GLY A 686 2.43 -17.67 21.33
N PRO A 687 2.65 -17.49 22.64
CA PRO A 687 2.85 -18.60 23.59
C PRO A 687 1.52 -19.21 24.10
N SER A 688 0.38 -18.55 23.87
CA SER A 688 -0.93 -18.86 24.51
C SER A 688 -1.57 -20.20 24.08
N ALA A 689 -0.97 -20.92 23.12
CA ALA A 689 -1.39 -22.24 22.70
C ALA A 689 -0.64 -23.39 23.42
N GLY A 690 0.26 -23.09 24.35
CA GLY A 690 1.13 -24.07 25.01
C GLY A 690 0.37 -25.23 25.64
N ILE A 691 -0.62 -24.94 26.49
CA ILE A 691 -1.46 -25.99 27.12
C ILE A 691 -2.26 -26.79 26.07
N THR A 692 -2.68 -26.15 24.98
CA THR A 692 -3.44 -26.83 23.90
C THR A 692 -2.54 -27.81 23.14
N MET A 693 -1.32 -27.40 22.82
CA MET A 693 -0.34 -28.25 22.15
C MET A 693 0.06 -29.43 23.03
N ALA A 694 0.32 -29.18 24.32
CA ALA A 694 0.59 -30.24 25.30
C ALA A 694 -0.58 -31.22 25.41
N THR A 695 -1.82 -30.72 25.45
CA THR A 695 -3.02 -31.56 25.53
C THR A 695 -3.23 -32.38 24.24
N ALA A 696 -2.98 -31.83 23.05
CA ALA A 696 -3.03 -32.59 21.80
C ALA A 696 -1.97 -33.70 21.78
N LEU A 697 -0.76 -33.43 22.21
CA LEU A 697 0.31 -34.41 22.32
C LEU A 697 -0.02 -35.51 23.36
N LEU A 698 -0.53 -35.12 24.53
CA LEU A 698 -0.99 -36.10 25.53
C LEU A 698 -2.13 -36.96 25.03
N SER A 699 -3.12 -36.38 24.36
CA SER A 699 -4.23 -37.09 23.72
C SER A 699 -3.73 -38.14 22.72
N LEU A 700 -2.70 -37.78 21.92
CA LEU A 700 -2.04 -38.70 20.99
C LEU A 700 -1.36 -39.86 21.70
N VAL A 701 -0.53 -39.55 22.69
CA VAL A 701 0.29 -40.57 23.41
C VAL A 701 -0.58 -41.48 24.23
N LEU A 702 -1.61 -40.96 24.90
CA LEU A 702 -2.55 -41.73 25.70
C LEU A 702 -3.62 -42.46 24.85
N ASN A 703 -3.67 -42.16 23.56
CA ASN A 703 -4.72 -42.60 22.64
C ASN A 703 -6.16 -42.35 23.18
N LYS A 704 -6.33 -41.22 23.87
CA LYS A 704 -7.59 -40.76 24.45
C LYS A 704 -8.12 -39.55 23.74
N ARG A 705 -9.40 -39.58 23.37
CA ARG A 705 -10.07 -38.43 22.75
C ARG A 705 -10.39 -37.34 23.78
N ILE A 706 -10.26 -36.09 23.41
CA ILE A 706 -10.65 -34.92 24.22
C ILE A 706 -12.18 -34.76 24.21
N ARG A 707 -12.75 -34.25 25.29
CA ARG A 707 -14.19 -33.95 25.38
C ARG A 707 -14.65 -32.98 24.30
N ASP A 708 -15.85 -33.23 23.76
CA ASP A 708 -16.45 -32.34 22.76
C ASP A 708 -16.76 -30.97 23.34
N ARG A 709 -16.59 -29.92 22.53
CA ARG A 709 -16.90 -28.50 22.86
C ARG A 709 -16.10 -27.94 24.02
N LEU A 710 -14.92 -28.48 24.30
CA LEU A 710 -13.93 -27.96 25.19
C LEU A 710 -12.85 -27.25 24.39
N ALA A 711 -12.53 -26.02 24.76
CA ALA A 711 -11.39 -25.27 24.22
C ALA A 711 -10.51 -24.78 25.37
N MET A 712 -9.29 -24.44 25.05
CA MET A 712 -8.34 -23.99 26.07
C MET A 712 -7.39 -22.91 25.56
N THR A 713 -6.85 -22.14 26.49
CA THR A 713 -5.79 -21.16 26.21
C THR A 713 -4.92 -21.00 27.46
N GLY A 714 -3.64 -20.93 27.29
CA GLY A 714 -2.67 -20.78 28.37
C GLY A 714 -1.27 -21.00 27.85
N GLU A 715 -0.32 -20.22 28.35
CA GLU A 715 1.11 -20.48 28.16
C GLU A 715 1.56 -21.58 29.12
N LEU A 716 2.47 -22.43 28.66
CA LEU A 716 2.98 -23.56 29.45
C LEU A 716 4.47 -23.37 29.75
N SER A 717 4.86 -23.52 31.01
CA SER A 717 6.26 -23.60 31.39
C SER A 717 6.79 -25.05 31.31
N LEU A 718 8.11 -25.23 31.28
CA LEU A 718 8.75 -26.53 31.32
C LEU A 718 8.43 -27.35 32.60
N THR A 719 8.07 -26.66 33.68
CA THR A 719 7.69 -27.24 34.97
C THR A 719 6.20 -27.52 35.12
N GLY A 720 5.41 -27.28 34.07
CA GLY A 720 3.97 -27.52 34.04
C GLY A 720 3.12 -26.42 34.65
N GLN A 721 3.65 -25.24 34.91
CA GLN A 721 2.86 -24.08 35.32
C GLN A 721 2.10 -23.51 34.13
N VAL A 722 0.86 -23.13 34.35
CA VAL A 722 0.01 -22.44 33.37
C VAL A 722 0.09 -20.94 33.62
N LEU A 723 0.70 -20.23 32.68
CA LEU A 723 0.99 -18.80 32.77
C LEU A 723 -0.12 -17.95 32.10
N PRO A 724 -0.30 -16.70 32.52
CA PRO A 724 -1.34 -15.81 32.03
C PRO A 724 -1.19 -15.46 30.55
N ILE A 725 -2.33 -15.12 29.92
CA ILE A 725 -2.41 -14.77 28.50
C ILE A 725 -3.18 -13.47 28.30
N GLY A 726 -3.02 -12.87 27.12
CA GLY A 726 -3.80 -11.70 26.69
C GLY A 726 -5.02 -12.06 25.85
N GLY A 727 -5.96 -11.10 25.76
CA GLY A 727 -7.11 -11.17 24.85
C GLY A 727 -8.17 -12.20 25.26
N LEU A 728 -8.40 -12.43 26.55
CA LEU A 728 -9.37 -13.41 27.03
C LEU A 728 -10.79 -13.08 26.57
N ARG A 729 -11.17 -11.81 26.48
CA ARG A 729 -12.49 -11.37 26.00
C ARG A 729 -12.76 -11.84 24.56
N GLU A 730 -11.84 -11.55 23.65
CA GLU A 730 -11.95 -11.92 22.23
C GLU A 730 -11.93 -13.44 22.04
N LYS A 731 -11.10 -14.13 22.80
CA LYS A 731 -11.03 -15.61 22.81
C LYS A 731 -12.35 -16.22 23.29
N THR A 732 -12.98 -15.63 24.31
CA THR A 732 -14.29 -16.08 24.82
C THR A 732 -15.41 -15.86 23.80
N VAL A 733 -15.41 -14.71 23.12
CA VAL A 733 -16.35 -14.44 22.02
C VAL A 733 -16.22 -15.47 20.91
N ALA A 734 -14.99 -15.81 20.53
CA ALA A 734 -14.72 -16.83 19.52
C ALA A 734 -15.21 -18.22 19.98
N ALA A 735 -14.95 -18.59 21.21
CA ALA A 735 -15.44 -19.84 21.78
C ALA A 735 -16.97 -19.93 21.71
N LYS A 736 -17.68 -18.87 22.10
CA LYS A 736 -19.15 -18.82 22.04
C LYS A 736 -19.67 -18.96 20.61
N ARG A 737 -19.08 -18.22 19.65
CA ARG A 737 -19.42 -18.29 18.21
C ARG A 737 -19.24 -19.70 17.67
N ASN A 738 -18.18 -20.40 18.05
CA ASN A 738 -17.90 -21.78 17.65
C ASN A 738 -18.63 -22.84 18.51
N LYS A 739 -19.64 -22.43 19.28
CA LYS A 739 -20.49 -23.34 20.09
C LYS A 739 -19.71 -24.18 21.11
N ILE A 740 -18.56 -23.69 21.57
CA ILE A 740 -17.82 -24.25 22.70
C ILE A 740 -18.69 -24.07 23.96
N LYS A 741 -18.57 -24.99 24.90
CA LYS A 741 -19.29 -24.96 26.16
C LYS A 741 -18.38 -24.80 27.36
N GLU A 742 -17.17 -25.30 27.29
CA GLU A 742 -16.21 -25.28 28.37
C GLU A 742 -14.91 -24.65 27.89
N ILE A 743 -14.35 -23.79 28.72
CA ILE A 743 -13.08 -23.09 28.41
C ILE A 743 -12.12 -23.27 29.58
N ILE A 744 -10.91 -23.78 29.31
CA ILE A 744 -9.83 -23.82 30.30
C ILE A 744 -9.00 -22.55 30.12
N ILE A 745 -8.81 -21.80 31.23
CA ILE A 745 -8.06 -20.54 31.30
C ILE A 745 -7.04 -20.60 32.42
N PRO A 746 -5.94 -19.81 32.32
CA PRO A 746 -5.03 -19.65 33.44
C PRO A 746 -5.72 -19.01 34.68
N ALA A 747 -5.44 -19.49 35.88
CA ALA A 747 -5.99 -18.91 37.10
C ALA A 747 -5.66 -17.42 37.28
N ALA A 748 -4.50 -16.98 36.82
CA ALA A 748 -4.09 -15.57 36.83
C ALA A 748 -4.98 -14.66 35.96
N ASN A 749 -5.72 -15.24 35.00
CA ASN A 749 -6.69 -14.51 34.15
C ASN A 749 -8.12 -14.55 34.70
N GLU A 750 -8.37 -15.10 35.89
CA GLU A 750 -9.72 -15.15 36.48
C GLU A 750 -10.29 -13.74 36.66
N LYS A 751 -9.48 -12.76 37.05
CA LYS A 751 -9.83 -11.36 37.12
C LYS A 751 -10.32 -10.75 35.81
N ASP A 752 -9.81 -11.24 34.68
CA ASP A 752 -10.18 -10.72 33.35
C ASP A 752 -11.60 -11.18 32.95
N LEU A 753 -12.19 -12.17 33.67
CA LEU A 753 -13.58 -12.57 33.46
C LEU A 753 -14.56 -11.47 33.86
N ASP A 754 -14.20 -10.56 34.75
CA ASP A 754 -15.04 -9.43 35.15
C ASP A 754 -15.22 -8.43 34.01
N GLU A 755 -14.23 -8.33 33.14
CA GLU A 755 -14.27 -7.47 31.95
C GLU A 755 -15.14 -8.05 30.81
N ILE A 756 -15.55 -9.33 30.92
CA ILE A 756 -16.35 -10.00 29.88
C ILE A 756 -17.84 -9.79 30.17
N PRO A 757 -18.60 -9.22 29.23
CA PRO A 757 -20.03 -8.99 29.41
C PRO A 757 -20.80 -10.27 29.75
N GLU A 758 -21.76 -10.20 30.67
CA GLU A 758 -22.55 -11.33 31.16
C GLU A 758 -23.23 -12.13 30.01
N HIS A 759 -23.75 -11.43 29.02
CA HIS A 759 -24.38 -12.09 27.87
C HIS A 759 -23.40 -12.93 27.03
N VAL A 760 -22.09 -12.66 27.10
CA VAL A 760 -21.04 -13.46 26.46
C VAL A 760 -20.71 -14.68 27.31
N LYS A 761 -20.61 -14.54 28.63
CA LYS A 761 -20.34 -15.64 29.58
C LYS A 761 -21.50 -16.62 29.66
N LYS A 762 -22.73 -16.18 29.47
CA LYS A 762 -23.92 -17.01 29.60
C LYS A 762 -23.85 -18.27 28.73
N GLY A 763 -23.86 -19.45 29.37
CA GLY A 763 -23.81 -20.76 28.73
C GLY A 763 -22.39 -21.28 28.44
N LEU A 764 -21.36 -20.60 28.96
CA LEU A 764 -19.97 -21.06 29.00
C LEU A 764 -19.61 -21.42 30.44
N VAL A 765 -18.85 -22.49 30.61
CA VAL A 765 -18.24 -22.90 31.88
C VAL A 765 -16.74 -22.61 31.78
N PHE A 766 -16.19 -21.88 32.75
CA PHE A 766 -14.78 -21.58 32.81
C PHE A 766 -14.12 -22.45 33.86
N HIS A 767 -12.98 -23.04 33.51
CA HIS A 767 -12.12 -23.82 34.39
C HIS A 767 -10.81 -23.05 34.58
N SER A 768 -10.59 -22.47 35.73
CA SER A 768 -9.36 -21.77 36.09
C SER A 768 -8.32 -22.78 36.57
N VAL A 769 -7.15 -22.78 35.95
CA VAL A 769 -6.08 -23.75 36.24
C VAL A 769 -4.75 -23.05 36.45
N SER A 770 -3.94 -23.56 37.36
CA SER A 770 -2.57 -23.07 37.65
C SER A 770 -1.50 -24.03 37.13
N ARG A 771 -1.85 -25.29 36.94
CA ARG A 771 -0.93 -26.34 36.55
C ARG A 771 -1.52 -27.23 35.44
N MET A 772 -0.64 -27.80 34.64
CA MET A 772 -1.02 -28.70 33.54
C MET A 772 -1.68 -29.99 34.02
N GLU A 773 -1.36 -30.44 35.25
CA GLU A 773 -2.01 -31.60 35.88
C GLU A 773 -3.52 -31.39 36.04
N GLU A 774 -3.96 -30.18 36.41
CA GLU A 774 -5.37 -29.81 36.49
C GLU A 774 -6.05 -29.84 35.12
N VAL A 775 -5.33 -29.36 34.08
CA VAL A 775 -5.82 -29.48 32.69
C VAL A 775 -6.05 -30.94 32.31
N ILE A 776 -5.11 -31.81 32.66
CA ILE A 776 -5.19 -33.26 32.37
C ILE A 776 -6.42 -33.88 33.05
N GLU A 777 -6.69 -33.56 34.31
CA GLU A 777 -7.85 -34.04 35.04
C GLU A 777 -9.17 -33.55 34.41
N ILE A 778 -9.26 -32.30 34.05
CA ILE A 778 -10.46 -31.74 33.38
C ILE A 778 -10.67 -32.40 32.02
N VAL A 779 -9.61 -32.60 31.23
CA VAL A 779 -9.72 -33.10 29.84
C VAL A 779 -10.01 -34.58 29.76
N PHE A 780 -9.29 -35.41 30.53
CA PHE A 780 -9.28 -36.85 30.38
C PHE A 780 -10.08 -37.57 31.50
N GLY A 781 -10.45 -36.84 32.56
CA GLY A 781 -10.98 -37.48 33.77
C GLY A 781 -9.89 -38.19 34.56
N SER A 782 -10.11 -38.44 35.83
CA SER A 782 -9.24 -39.26 36.68
C SER A 782 -9.25 -40.74 36.26
#